data_ee71c6872001d16e5a98bf95bf1dd2be
#
_entry.id   ee71c6872001d16e5a98bf95bf1dd2be
#
_cell.length_a   1.000
_cell.length_b   1.000
_cell.length_c   1.000
_cell.angle_alpha   90.00
_cell.angle_beta   90.00
_cell.angle_gamma   90.00
#
_symmetry.space_group_name_H-M   'P 1'
#
loop_
_entity.id
_entity.type
_entity.pdbx_description
1 polymer ?
#
loop_
_entity_poly.entity_id
_entity_poly.type
_entity_poly.pdbx_seq_one_letter_code
_entity_poly.pdbx_strand_id
1 'polypeptide(L)'
;MTAAAMVRSILIRGRSFSSSSSQYSSASAANQTNPRGKLSSLFQSESFVDVNEAISFFDAKISSQTPNSIRQRNKLLAIVIQNGHYYDAIKMYRKLEVIQSNINTINILVNCYSKVSCIDYGFGMLGLILKRGLSPDVFFFNTLVKRLCLEKRVEEAGWLLCRMEEIGCSPNEVMWRTFYGGLCSLGDLDLAVHLCNKLAGKLYANLAIVMQLISVCHSVAIHYLIEKGSVVKAEQLMVEMRRQGILPYLFAYHLFIYFWCCAQEMEKAINMLSEMKYYGICPNAVTYNMIIHGFCRAGQVEEALCMVHEMKNSALSPNVVTYNFLIHGFCRAGQFEEAWHMFIEMKTRGPDPNVVTYTCLIHGLCQVGQFEEAWHMFTQMKTHGPDPNVVTYNCLIHGLCQVGQFEEAWHMFTQMKTRGPDPDVVTYTCLIHGFCQVGQFEEAWHMFTEMKTQGPEPDVVTYTCLIDGLCRAGELKEAWHMFTEMKTRGPDPDVVTYTCLIHGLCQVGQFEEAWHMFTQMKTLGPDPNVVTYTCLIHGLCRVGQFKEAWHMFTEMKTRGPDPDVVTYNSIINEFCRAGRIGRAERLFHEMKADGVSPDEYTFTSIIGGLCKVGDWKAANQIFTQMLEQGVKPDYITLDVVRNARLKKSNRDDETRFLYLESAIEDQIVTAAERCRTKFDALCAYLEDCVFADPTGSFKGLCLEKRVEEAGCSPDEVMCDSELQSPVKWK
;
A
#
# COMPACT_ATOMS: atom_id res chain seq x y z
N MET A 1 -35.29 16.72 -12.55
CA MET A 1 -36.17 16.57 -11.32
C MET A 1 -35.23 16.47 -10.14
N THR A 2 -35.45 17.24 -9.08
CA THR A 2 -34.58 17.22 -7.89
C THR A 2 -34.77 15.91 -7.10
N ALA A 3 -33.73 15.42 -6.44
CA ALA A 3 -33.74 14.21 -5.60
C ALA A 3 -34.96 14.17 -4.61
N ALA A 4 -35.40 15.34 -4.14
CA ALA A 4 -36.58 15.48 -3.29
C ALA A 4 -37.91 15.13 -4.00
N ALA A 5 -38.04 15.36 -5.31
CA ALA A 5 -39.20 14.97 -6.09
C ALA A 5 -39.28 13.47 -6.30
N MET A 6 -38.11 12.83 -6.40
CA MET A 6 -37.88 11.40 -6.49
C MET A 6 -38.38 10.67 -5.22
N VAL A 7 -37.96 11.15 -4.05
CA VAL A 7 -38.38 10.61 -2.75
C VAL A 7 -39.90 10.70 -2.57
N ARG A 8 -40.51 11.81 -2.99
CA ARG A 8 -41.99 11.96 -2.96
C ARG A 8 -42.68 10.94 -3.88
N SER A 9 -42.15 10.66 -5.07
CA SER A 9 -42.70 9.68 -6.02
C SER A 9 -42.65 8.24 -5.45
N ILE A 10 -41.55 7.85 -4.83
CA ILE A 10 -41.42 6.53 -4.19
C ILE A 10 -42.36 6.40 -2.99
N LEU A 11 -42.54 7.46 -2.20
CA LEU A 11 -43.36 7.48 -0.99
C LEU A 11 -44.87 7.58 -1.27
N ILE A 12 -45.26 8.24 -2.36
CA ILE A 12 -46.67 8.36 -2.77
C ILE A 12 -47.20 7.05 -3.36
N ARG A 13 -46.38 6.36 -4.17
CA ARG A 13 -46.77 5.04 -4.73
C ARG A 13 -46.82 3.92 -3.70
N GLY A 14 -46.09 4.01 -2.56
CA GLY A 14 -46.19 3.06 -1.44
C GLY A 14 -47.44 3.23 -0.56
N ARG A 15 -48.27 4.30 -0.77
CA ARG A 15 -49.51 4.53 -0.01
C ARG A 15 -50.76 3.91 -0.60
N SER A 16 -50.76 3.45 -1.84
CA SER A 16 -51.93 3.01 -2.54
C SER A 16 -52.17 1.47 -2.61
N PHE A 17 -51.36 0.68 -1.93
CA PHE A 17 -51.53 -0.78 -1.90
C PHE A 17 -51.51 -1.36 -0.47
N SER A 18 -52.55 -1.08 0.27
CA SER A 18 -52.91 -1.86 1.47
C SER A 18 -54.36 -2.31 1.32
N SER A 19 -54.58 -3.36 0.62
CA SER A 19 -55.72 -4.27 0.77
C SER A 19 -55.81 -5.27 -0.36
N SER A 20 -55.25 -6.44 -0.14
CA SER A 20 -55.84 -7.73 -0.51
C SER A 20 -54.93 -8.86 -0.06
N SER A 21 -55.22 -9.33 1.14
CA SER A 21 -54.74 -10.61 1.64
C SER A 21 -55.62 -11.71 0.99
N SER A 22 -55.01 -12.61 0.24
CA SER A 22 -55.60 -13.93 -0.01
C SER A 22 -54.51 -14.99 0.03
N GLN A 23 -54.55 -15.72 1.10
CA GLN A 23 -54.25 -17.13 1.31
C GLN A 23 -53.54 -17.88 0.15
N TYR A 24 -52.30 -18.30 0.33
CA TYR A 24 -51.87 -19.62 -0.08
C TYR A 24 -51.04 -20.29 1.02
N SER A 25 -51.57 -21.46 1.37
CA SER A 25 -51.16 -22.34 2.45
C SER A 25 -49.81 -22.99 2.27
N SER A 26 -49.20 -23.20 3.40
CA SER A 26 -48.09 -24.06 3.71
C SER A 26 -48.11 -25.45 3.03
N ALA A 27 -46.97 -25.85 2.47
CA ALA A 27 -46.61 -27.24 2.31
C ALA A 27 -45.12 -27.44 2.64
N SER A 28 -44.93 -27.98 3.80
CA SER A 28 -43.97 -28.89 4.37
C SER A 28 -42.57 -29.02 3.76
N ALA A 29 -41.62 -28.81 4.69
CA ALA A 29 -40.25 -29.26 4.68
C ALA A 29 -40.13 -30.80 4.51
N ALA A 30 -39.18 -31.24 3.71
CA ALA A 30 -38.46 -32.51 3.94
C ALA A 30 -37.13 -32.55 3.16
N ASN A 31 -36.11 -32.91 3.93
CA ASN A 31 -34.87 -33.58 3.52
C ASN A 31 -33.73 -32.78 2.88
N GLN A 32 -32.91 -32.28 3.78
CA GLN A 32 -31.47 -32.11 3.58
C GLN A 32 -30.79 -33.48 3.42
N THR A 33 -30.16 -33.75 2.29
CA THR A 33 -29.02 -34.65 2.20
C THR A 33 -27.94 -33.96 1.35
N ASN A 34 -26.80 -33.81 1.95
CA ASN A 34 -25.62 -33.12 1.47
C ASN A 34 -24.86 -34.02 0.43
N PRO A 35 -24.74 -33.67 -0.85
CA PRO A 35 -23.93 -34.41 -1.80
C PRO A 35 -22.70 -33.62 -2.29
N ARG A 36 -21.89 -33.09 -1.36
CA ARG A 36 -20.61 -32.45 -1.73
C ARG A 36 -19.47 -33.43 -2.02
N GLY A 37 -19.66 -34.74 -1.83
CA GLY A 37 -18.61 -35.75 -1.87
C GLY A 37 -18.46 -36.59 -3.15
N LYS A 38 -19.36 -36.52 -4.14
CA LYS A 38 -19.33 -37.42 -5.31
C LYS A 38 -19.30 -36.76 -6.69
N LEU A 39 -19.17 -35.43 -6.78
CA LEU A 39 -19.17 -34.70 -8.03
C LEU A 39 -17.78 -34.30 -8.56
N SER A 40 -16.72 -34.51 -7.78
CA SER A 40 -15.36 -34.15 -8.21
C SER A 40 -14.68 -35.19 -9.11
N SER A 41 -15.11 -36.45 -9.10
CA SER A 41 -14.43 -37.52 -9.84
C SER A 41 -14.95 -37.77 -11.29
N LEU A 42 -16.04 -37.15 -11.70
CA LEU A 42 -16.60 -37.29 -13.06
C LEU A 42 -16.31 -36.11 -13.99
N PHE A 43 -15.52 -35.11 -13.52
CA PHE A 43 -15.23 -33.86 -14.26
C PHE A 43 -13.79 -33.67 -14.65
N GLN A 44 -12.90 -34.63 -14.39
CA GLN A 44 -11.47 -34.53 -14.70
C GLN A 44 -11.07 -34.91 -16.13
N SER A 45 -12.00 -35.15 -17.04
CA SER A 45 -11.68 -35.61 -18.43
C SER A 45 -12.05 -34.63 -19.56
N GLU A 46 -12.68 -33.50 -19.27
CA GLU A 46 -12.95 -32.47 -20.31
C GLU A 46 -12.57 -31.07 -19.78
N SER A 47 -11.27 -30.78 -19.64
CA SER A 47 -10.76 -29.43 -19.47
C SER A 47 -10.66 -28.76 -20.83
N PHE A 48 -11.60 -27.85 -21.13
CA PHE A 48 -11.46 -26.97 -22.30
C PHE A 48 -10.36 -25.96 -22.02
N VAL A 49 -9.30 -26.02 -22.82
CA VAL A 49 -8.13 -25.15 -22.71
C VAL A 49 -8.38 -23.82 -23.45
N ASP A 50 -9.35 -23.77 -24.38
CA ASP A 50 -9.67 -22.58 -25.19
C ASP A 50 -11.17 -22.32 -25.27
N VAL A 51 -11.55 -21.04 -25.21
CA VAL A 51 -12.94 -20.55 -25.35
C VAL A 51 -13.53 -20.88 -26.71
N ASN A 52 -12.73 -20.82 -27.78
CA ASN A 52 -13.15 -21.17 -29.13
C ASN A 52 -13.51 -22.65 -29.26
N GLU A 53 -12.83 -23.53 -28.54
CA GLU A 53 -13.15 -24.94 -28.46
C GLU A 53 -14.47 -25.16 -27.74
N ALA A 54 -14.73 -24.46 -26.63
CA ALA A 54 -16.01 -24.52 -25.91
C ALA A 54 -17.20 -24.04 -26.78
N ILE A 55 -17.00 -22.99 -27.59
CA ILE A 55 -18.02 -22.45 -28.52
C ILE A 55 -18.28 -23.44 -29.65
N SER A 56 -17.23 -24.01 -30.27
CA SER A 56 -17.37 -25.00 -31.36
C SER A 56 -18.04 -26.30 -30.91
N PHE A 57 -17.70 -26.76 -29.69
CA PHE A 57 -18.35 -27.91 -29.07
C PHE A 57 -19.83 -27.65 -28.75
N PHE A 58 -20.17 -26.45 -28.31
CA PHE A 58 -21.55 -26.04 -28.09
C PHE A 58 -22.36 -26.04 -29.40
N ASP A 59 -21.81 -25.45 -30.47
CA ASP A 59 -22.45 -25.39 -31.79
C ASP A 59 -22.62 -26.79 -32.40
N ALA A 60 -21.63 -27.67 -32.25
CA ALA A 60 -21.73 -29.07 -32.70
C ALA A 60 -22.82 -29.87 -31.96
N LYS A 61 -22.96 -29.64 -30.63
CA LYS A 61 -24.00 -30.32 -29.83
C LYS A 61 -25.40 -29.79 -30.04
N ILE A 62 -25.56 -28.50 -30.40
CA ILE A 62 -26.88 -27.97 -30.82
C ILE A 62 -27.35 -28.65 -32.10
N SER A 63 -26.44 -28.87 -33.06
CA SER A 63 -26.75 -29.52 -34.36
C SER A 63 -27.12 -30.99 -34.23
N SER A 64 -26.71 -31.68 -33.18
CA SER A 64 -26.88 -33.12 -32.98
C SER A 64 -28.20 -33.55 -32.31
N GLN A 65 -29.13 -32.65 -32.02
CA GLN A 65 -30.47 -32.89 -31.42
C GLN A 65 -30.52 -33.85 -30.21
N THR A 66 -29.38 -34.12 -29.56
CA THR A 66 -29.36 -34.87 -28.29
C THR A 66 -29.90 -34.02 -27.16
N PRO A 67 -30.76 -34.53 -26.26
CA PRO A 67 -31.30 -33.77 -25.15
C PRO A 67 -30.20 -33.52 -24.11
N ASN A 68 -29.33 -32.56 -24.39
CA ASN A 68 -28.35 -32.12 -23.41
C ASN A 68 -29.08 -31.52 -22.22
N SER A 69 -28.80 -32.03 -21.03
CA SER A 69 -29.39 -31.50 -19.81
C SER A 69 -29.06 -30.00 -19.69
N ILE A 70 -30.02 -29.20 -19.26
CA ILE A 70 -29.87 -27.75 -19.02
C ILE A 70 -28.62 -27.47 -18.18
N ARG A 71 -28.24 -28.42 -17.31
CA ARG A 71 -27.02 -28.33 -16.50
C ARG A 71 -25.73 -28.29 -17.30
N GLN A 72 -25.59 -29.06 -18.37
CA GLN A 72 -24.38 -29.08 -19.19
C GLN A 72 -24.25 -27.79 -20.01
N ARG A 73 -25.35 -27.25 -20.49
CA ARG A 73 -25.38 -25.96 -21.19
C ARG A 73 -25.01 -24.80 -20.29
N ASN A 74 -25.55 -24.78 -19.07
CA ASN A 74 -25.18 -23.75 -18.08
C ASN A 74 -23.71 -23.81 -17.67
N LYS A 75 -23.09 -25.01 -17.68
CA LYS A 75 -21.65 -25.16 -17.42
C LYS A 75 -20.80 -24.58 -18.56
N LEU A 76 -21.16 -24.88 -19.81
CA LEU A 76 -20.45 -24.29 -20.96
C LEU A 76 -20.55 -22.75 -20.98
N LEU A 77 -21.74 -22.22 -20.73
CA LEU A 77 -21.94 -20.78 -20.60
C LEU A 77 -21.08 -20.21 -19.45
N ALA A 78 -20.98 -20.91 -18.30
CA ALA A 78 -20.17 -20.47 -17.17
C ALA A 78 -18.68 -20.42 -17.51
N ILE A 79 -18.15 -21.40 -18.26
CA ILE A 79 -16.74 -21.43 -18.71
C ILE A 79 -16.45 -20.22 -19.62
N VAL A 80 -17.31 -19.95 -20.61
CA VAL A 80 -17.15 -18.81 -21.52
C VAL A 80 -17.18 -17.49 -20.78
N ILE A 81 -18.01 -17.38 -19.74
CA ILE A 81 -18.11 -16.19 -18.88
C ILE A 81 -16.90 -16.01 -17.97
N GLN A 82 -16.37 -17.09 -17.39
CA GLN A 82 -15.16 -17.04 -16.55
C GLN A 82 -13.96 -16.48 -17.31
N ASN A 83 -13.88 -16.72 -18.61
CA ASN A 83 -12.88 -16.18 -19.51
C ASN A 83 -13.21 -14.77 -20.07
N GLY A 84 -14.25 -14.09 -19.56
CA GLY A 84 -14.59 -12.72 -19.96
C GLY A 84 -15.39 -12.55 -21.26
N HIS A 85 -15.73 -13.64 -21.97
CA HIS A 85 -16.41 -13.60 -23.28
C HIS A 85 -17.95 -13.48 -23.18
N TYR A 86 -18.41 -12.38 -22.57
CA TYR A 86 -19.85 -12.17 -22.30
C TYR A 86 -20.71 -12.06 -23.55
N TYR A 87 -20.22 -11.46 -24.65
CA TYR A 87 -20.91 -11.34 -25.93
C TYR A 87 -21.16 -12.72 -26.59
N ASP A 88 -20.19 -13.60 -26.51
CA ASP A 88 -20.29 -14.92 -27.10
C ASP A 88 -21.23 -15.79 -26.29
N ALA A 89 -21.24 -15.69 -24.97
CA ALA A 89 -22.24 -16.34 -24.13
C ALA A 89 -23.68 -15.90 -24.48
N ILE A 90 -23.90 -14.60 -24.75
CA ILE A 90 -25.21 -14.08 -25.21
C ILE A 90 -25.57 -14.63 -26.59
N LYS A 91 -24.64 -14.70 -27.55
CA LYS A 91 -24.86 -15.29 -28.87
C LYS A 91 -25.20 -16.79 -28.77
N MET A 92 -24.48 -17.54 -27.95
CA MET A 92 -24.75 -18.96 -27.68
C MET A 92 -26.17 -19.16 -27.16
N TYR A 93 -26.64 -18.31 -26.24
CA TYR A 93 -27.99 -18.37 -25.73
C TYR A 93 -29.04 -18.05 -26.80
N ARG A 94 -28.84 -17.04 -27.64
CA ARG A 94 -29.76 -16.68 -28.72
C ARG A 94 -29.97 -17.83 -29.70
N LYS A 95 -28.99 -18.68 -29.94
CA LYS A 95 -29.10 -19.92 -30.70
C LYS A 95 -29.99 -20.98 -30.02
N LEU A 96 -30.21 -20.85 -28.70
CA LEU A 96 -31.00 -21.76 -27.87
C LEU A 96 -32.49 -21.38 -27.77
N GLU A 97 -32.96 -20.34 -28.44
CA GLU A 97 -34.26 -19.65 -28.26
C GLU A 97 -35.52 -20.52 -28.18
N VAL A 98 -35.44 -21.80 -28.50
CA VAL A 98 -36.61 -22.71 -28.60
C VAL A 98 -36.74 -23.64 -27.37
N ILE A 99 -35.76 -23.74 -26.46
CA ILE A 99 -35.75 -24.80 -25.46
C ILE A 99 -35.71 -24.22 -24.01
N GLN A 100 -36.54 -24.78 -23.13
CA GLN A 100 -36.73 -24.50 -21.71
C GLN A 100 -35.47 -24.00 -20.96
N SER A 101 -35.37 -22.68 -20.75
CA SER A 101 -34.42 -22.09 -19.85
C SER A 101 -34.97 -22.08 -18.42
N ASN A 102 -34.16 -22.48 -17.45
CA ASN A 102 -34.47 -22.38 -16.03
C ASN A 102 -33.95 -21.06 -15.45
N ILE A 103 -34.28 -20.78 -14.18
CA ILE A 103 -33.85 -19.56 -13.49
C ILE A 103 -32.34 -19.40 -13.49
N ASN A 104 -31.57 -20.47 -13.34
CA ASN A 104 -30.10 -20.40 -13.35
C ASN A 104 -29.55 -19.95 -14.73
N THR A 105 -30.13 -20.40 -15.84
CA THR A 105 -29.76 -19.93 -17.17
C THR A 105 -30.03 -18.44 -17.33
N ILE A 106 -31.18 -17.98 -16.83
CA ILE A 106 -31.54 -16.55 -16.88
C ILE A 106 -30.63 -15.71 -16.00
N ASN A 107 -30.27 -16.19 -14.81
CA ASN A 107 -29.30 -15.53 -13.91
C ASN A 107 -27.92 -15.36 -14.55
N ILE A 108 -27.43 -16.38 -15.26
CA ILE A 108 -26.20 -16.34 -16.05
C ILE A 108 -26.27 -15.23 -17.12
N LEU A 109 -27.38 -15.13 -17.82
CA LEU A 109 -27.58 -14.13 -18.90
C LEU A 109 -27.70 -12.71 -18.36
N VAL A 110 -28.44 -12.52 -17.27
CA VAL A 110 -28.55 -11.20 -16.63
C VAL A 110 -27.18 -10.73 -16.16
N ASN A 111 -26.35 -11.63 -15.66
CA ASN A 111 -24.96 -11.30 -15.34
C ASN A 111 -24.18 -10.89 -16.59
N CYS A 112 -24.30 -11.58 -17.70
CA CYS A 112 -23.68 -11.19 -18.98
C CYS A 112 -24.15 -9.81 -19.44
N TYR A 113 -25.47 -9.57 -19.50
CA TYR A 113 -26.00 -8.26 -19.87
C TYR A 113 -25.57 -7.15 -18.93
N SER A 114 -25.47 -7.44 -17.64
CA SER A 114 -24.92 -6.52 -16.64
C SER A 114 -23.45 -6.15 -16.92
N LYS A 115 -22.63 -7.11 -17.32
CA LYS A 115 -21.20 -6.89 -17.64
C LYS A 115 -21.00 -6.12 -18.94
N VAL A 116 -21.88 -6.32 -19.93
CA VAL A 116 -21.83 -5.65 -21.24
C VAL A 116 -22.53 -4.28 -21.22
N SER A 117 -22.95 -3.77 -20.06
CA SER A 117 -23.66 -2.49 -19.91
C SER A 117 -25.00 -2.41 -20.67
N CYS A 118 -25.68 -3.52 -20.84
CA CYS A 118 -26.96 -3.62 -21.54
C CYS A 118 -28.10 -4.00 -20.56
N ILE A 119 -28.29 -3.21 -19.51
CA ILE A 119 -29.20 -3.53 -18.40
C ILE A 119 -30.66 -3.62 -18.81
N ASP A 120 -31.10 -2.90 -19.86
CA ASP A 120 -32.46 -2.90 -20.32
C ASP A 120 -32.92 -4.29 -20.83
N TYR A 121 -31.99 -5.10 -21.35
CA TYR A 121 -32.26 -6.51 -21.64
C TYR A 121 -32.47 -7.35 -20.38
N GLY A 122 -31.87 -6.95 -19.26
CA GLY A 122 -32.09 -7.55 -17.93
C GLY A 122 -33.55 -7.38 -17.49
N PHE A 123 -34.14 -6.19 -17.68
CA PHE A 123 -35.58 -5.98 -17.46
C PHE A 123 -36.45 -6.83 -18.41
N GLY A 124 -36.02 -7.01 -19.67
CA GLY A 124 -36.64 -7.93 -20.59
C GLY A 124 -36.65 -9.38 -20.08
N MET A 125 -35.56 -9.80 -19.43
CA MET A 125 -35.48 -11.12 -18.78
C MET A 125 -36.44 -11.24 -17.58
N LEU A 126 -36.65 -10.17 -16.78
CA LEU A 126 -37.66 -10.17 -15.74
C LEU A 126 -39.08 -10.42 -16.32
N GLY A 127 -39.41 -9.73 -17.40
CA GLY A 127 -40.68 -9.95 -18.12
C GLY A 127 -40.81 -11.37 -18.62
N LEU A 128 -39.73 -12.00 -19.09
CA LEU A 128 -39.71 -13.39 -19.54
C LEU A 128 -39.92 -14.38 -18.40
N ILE A 129 -39.28 -14.16 -17.24
CA ILE A 129 -39.45 -14.97 -16.02
C ILE A 129 -40.91 -14.97 -15.60
N LEU A 130 -41.52 -13.78 -15.50
CA LEU A 130 -42.92 -13.62 -15.06
C LEU A 130 -43.90 -14.23 -16.06
N LYS A 131 -43.69 -14.06 -17.38
CA LYS A 131 -44.53 -14.71 -18.45
C LYS A 131 -44.48 -16.22 -18.40
N ARG A 132 -43.36 -16.80 -17.96
CA ARG A 132 -43.17 -18.27 -17.88
C ARG A 132 -43.63 -18.85 -16.53
N GLY A 133 -44.16 -18.05 -15.65
CA GLY A 133 -44.57 -18.48 -14.31
C GLY A 133 -43.39 -18.91 -13.41
N LEU A 134 -42.16 -18.46 -13.72
CA LEU A 134 -40.99 -18.70 -12.90
C LEU A 134 -40.89 -17.61 -11.83
N SER A 135 -40.36 -17.94 -10.65
CA SER A 135 -40.10 -16.96 -9.61
C SER A 135 -38.67 -16.48 -9.71
N PRO A 136 -38.43 -15.16 -9.88
CA PRO A 136 -37.08 -14.60 -9.82
C PRO A 136 -36.50 -14.74 -8.39
N ASP A 137 -35.22 -15.00 -8.29
CA ASP A 137 -34.54 -15.16 -7.03
C ASP A 137 -33.80 -13.87 -6.60
N VAL A 138 -33.31 -13.86 -5.36
CA VAL A 138 -32.53 -12.73 -4.81
C VAL A 138 -31.29 -12.43 -5.63
N PHE A 139 -30.64 -13.44 -6.22
CA PHE A 139 -29.44 -13.26 -7.05
C PHE A 139 -29.76 -12.47 -8.33
N PHE A 140 -30.87 -12.76 -8.98
CA PHE A 140 -31.35 -12.03 -10.15
C PHE A 140 -31.50 -10.53 -9.87
N PHE A 141 -32.24 -10.20 -8.80
CA PHE A 141 -32.48 -8.82 -8.43
C PHE A 141 -31.21 -8.11 -7.97
N ASN A 142 -30.34 -8.79 -7.23
CA ASN A 142 -29.07 -8.19 -6.76
C ASN A 142 -28.15 -7.83 -7.95
N THR A 143 -28.13 -8.63 -9.00
CA THR A 143 -27.35 -8.36 -10.22
C THR A 143 -27.87 -7.11 -10.94
N LEU A 144 -29.20 -6.94 -11.05
CA LEU A 144 -29.82 -5.76 -11.66
C LEU A 144 -29.59 -4.51 -10.81
N VAL A 145 -29.86 -4.57 -9.48
CA VAL A 145 -29.67 -3.43 -8.56
C VAL A 145 -28.21 -2.97 -8.59
N LYS A 146 -27.25 -3.91 -8.51
CA LYS A 146 -25.82 -3.58 -8.59
C LYS A 146 -25.46 -2.84 -9.87
N ARG A 147 -25.97 -3.27 -11.01
CA ARG A 147 -25.66 -2.63 -12.28
C ARG A 147 -26.31 -1.25 -12.41
N LEU A 148 -27.59 -1.12 -12.02
CA LEU A 148 -28.29 0.18 -12.00
C LEU A 148 -27.56 1.21 -11.13
N CYS A 149 -27.06 0.78 -9.97
CA CYS A 149 -26.27 1.65 -9.08
C CYS A 149 -24.95 2.08 -9.76
N LEU A 150 -24.24 1.18 -10.44
CA LEU A 150 -23.02 1.49 -11.20
C LEU A 150 -23.27 2.46 -12.35
N GLU A 151 -24.43 2.37 -13.01
CA GLU A 151 -24.85 3.29 -14.08
C GLU A 151 -25.48 4.59 -13.55
N LYS A 152 -25.47 4.80 -12.24
CA LYS A 152 -26.11 5.93 -11.57
C LYS A 152 -27.64 6.03 -11.78
N ARG A 153 -28.29 4.95 -12.18
CA ARG A 153 -29.76 4.81 -12.36
C ARG A 153 -30.43 4.35 -11.06
N VAL A 154 -30.18 5.07 -9.97
CA VAL A 154 -30.56 4.64 -8.61
C VAL A 154 -32.07 4.69 -8.39
N GLU A 155 -32.81 5.57 -9.11
CA GLU A 155 -34.26 5.61 -9.12
C GLU A 155 -34.88 4.27 -9.52
N GLU A 156 -34.36 3.72 -10.60
CA GLU A 156 -34.85 2.44 -11.13
C GLU A 156 -34.45 1.27 -10.22
N ALA A 157 -33.28 1.38 -9.57
CA ALA A 157 -32.89 0.40 -8.55
C ALA A 157 -33.87 0.43 -7.34
N GLY A 158 -34.25 1.62 -6.88
CA GLY A 158 -35.24 1.78 -5.80
C GLY A 158 -36.63 1.26 -6.22
N TRP A 159 -37.06 1.54 -7.45
CA TRP A 159 -38.30 1.00 -7.99
C TRP A 159 -38.27 -0.55 -8.05
N LEU A 160 -37.15 -1.11 -8.48
CA LEU A 160 -36.96 -2.55 -8.56
C LEU A 160 -37.04 -3.24 -7.19
N LEU A 161 -36.47 -2.62 -6.14
CA LEU A 161 -36.57 -3.09 -4.75
C LEU A 161 -38.02 -3.14 -4.26
N CYS A 162 -38.83 -2.10 -4.54
CA CYS A 162 -40.24 -2.11 -4.22
C CYS A 162 -41.02 -3.20 -4.97
N ARG A 163 -40.68 -3.38 -6.25
CA ARG A 163 -41.33 -4.39 -7.11
C ARG A 163 -41.00 -5.82 -6.72
N MET A 164 -39.79 -6.04 -6.21
CA MET A 164 -39.32 -7.32 -5.70
C MET A 164 -40.22 -7.85 -4.57
N GLU A 165 -40.65 -6.99 -3.64
CA GLU A 165 -41.56 -7.38 -2.57
C GLU A 165 -42.95 -7.75 -3.05
N GLU A 166 -43.48 -7.03 -4.06
CA GLU A 166 -44.78 -7.36 -4.68
C GLU A 166 -44.75 -8.74 -5.35
N ILE A 167 -43.58 -9.19 -5.81
CA ILE A 167 -43.37 -10.52 -6.44
C ILE A 167 -43.12 -11.61 -5.36
N GLY A 168 -43.06 -11.25 -4.07
CA GLY A 168 -42.84 -12.18 -2.96
C GLY A 168 -41.40 -12.56 -2.71
N CYS A 169 -40.45 -11.75 -3.19
CA CYS A 169 -39.02 -11.91 -2.95
C CYS A 169 -38.53 -10.78 -2.04
N SER A 170 -38.05 -11.08 -0.83
CA SER A 170 -37.61 -10.07 0.11
C SER A 170 -36.15 -9.69 -0.15
N PRO A 171 -35.81 -8.37 -0.16
CA PRO A 171 -34.45 -7.90 -0.27
C PRO A 171 -33.58 -8.39 0.92
N ASN A 172 -32.34 -8.78 0.64
CA ASN A 172 -31.40 -9.17 1.68
C ASN A 172 -30.43 -8.02 2.02
N GLU A 173 -29.60 -8.24 3.05
CA GLU A 173 -28.57 -7.27 3.51
C GLU A 173 -27.63 -6.83 2.35
N VAL A 174 -27.17 -7.77 1.51
CA VAL A 174 -26.25 -7.47 0.41
C VAL A 174 -26.89 -6.50 -0.59
N MET A 175 -28.18 -6.69 -0.85
CA MET A 175 -28.93 -5.84 -1.79
C MET A 175 -29.11 -4.42 -1.24
N TRP A 176 -29.48 -4.30 0.03
CA TRP A 176 -29.57 -3.00 0.69
C TRP A 176 -28.22 -2.28 0.69
N ARG A 177 -27.15 -2.96 1.08
CA ARG A 177 -25.79 -2.40 1.05
C ARG A 177 -25.40 -1.91 -0.35
N THR A 178 -25.72 -2.68 -1.38
CA THR A 178 -25.44 -2.30 -2.78
C THR A 178 -26.22 -1.06 -3.21
N PHE A 179 -27.51 -1.00 -2.85
CA PHE A 179 -28.39 0.14 -3.17
C PHE A 179 -27.93 1.43 -2.46
N TYR A 180 -27.62 1.35 -1.16
CA TYR A 180 -27.13 2.50 -0.41
C TYR A 180 -25.74 2.95 -0.87
N GLY A 181 -24.87 2.02 -1.23
CA GLY A 181 -23.61 2.36 -1.89
C GLY A 181 -23.81 3.15 -3.17
N GLY A 182 -24.80 2.77 -3.96
CA GLY A 182 -25.20 3.52 -5.16
C GLY A 182 -25.72 4.92 -4.83
N LEU A 183 -26.54 5.09 -3.80
CA LEU A 183 -27.02 6.41 -3.33
C LEU A 183 -25.88 7.28 -2.84
N CYS A 184 -24.97 6.75 -2.03
CA CYS A 184 -23.80 7.46 -1.53
C CYS A 184 -22.91 7.93 -2.69
N SER A 185 -22.76 7.13 -3.76
CA SER A 185 -21.96 7.47 -4.93
C SER A 185 -22.51 8.67 -5.74
N LEU A 186 -23.76 9.04 -5.55
CA LEU A 186 -24.36 10.28 -6.10
C LEU A 186 -23.99 11.54 -5.30
N GLY A 187 -23.37 11.39 -4.12
CA GLY A 187 -22.94 12.50 -3.28
C GLY A 187 -24.00 13.07 -2.33
N ASP A 188 -25.21 12.52 -2.32
CA ASP A 188 -26.29 12.96 -1.44
C ASP A 188 -26.45 12.00 -0.25
N LEU A 189 -25.54 12.13 0.71
CA LEU A 189 -25.48 11.30 1.91
C LEU A 189 -26.67 11.51 2.85
N ASP A 190 -27.15 12.74 2.97
CA ASP A 190 -28.30 13.05 3.82
C ASP A 190 -29.56 12.37 3.30
N LEU A 191 -29.74 12.34 1.99
CA LEU A 191 -30.81 11.61 1.35
C LEU A 191 -30.66 10.10 1.52
N ALA A 192 -29.45 9.56 1.40
CA ALA A 192 -29.18 8.14 1.59
C ALA A 192 -29.52 7.70 3.02
N VAL A 193 -29.08 8.44 4.04
CA VAL A 193 -29.35 8.18 5.46
C VAL A 193 -30.85 8.36 5.77
N HIS A 194 -31.47 9.42 5.24
CA HIS A 194 -32.91 9.65 5.43
C HIS A 194 -33.78 8.54 4.82
N LEU A 195 -33.45 8.09 3.61
CA LEU A 195 -34.13 6.96 2.95
C LEU A 195 -33.94 5.66 3.73
N CYS A 196 -32.73 5.42 4.23
CA CYS A 196 -32.43 4.28 5.08
C CYS A 196 -33.37 4.21 6.28
N ASN A 197 -33.41 5.28 7.07
CA ASN A 197 -34.24 5.35 8.27
C ASN A 197 -35.72 5.20 7.97
N LYS A 198 -36.21 5.72 6.84
CA LYS A 198 -37.62 5.72 6.47
C LYS A 198 -38.10 4.41 5.84
N LEU A 199 -37.23 3.77 5.02
CA LEU A 199 -37.56 2.49 4.37
C LEU A 199 -37.46 1.32 5.37
N ALA A 200 -36.43 1.33 6.22
CA ALA A 200 -36.26 0.33 7.25
C ALA A 200 -37.45 0.26 8.19
N GLY A 201 -38.05 1.41 8.59
CA GLY A 201 -39.23 1.47 9.44
C GLY A 201 -40.54 1.00 8.78
N LYS A 202 -40.58 0.91 7.45
CA LYS A 202 -41.78 0.47 6.71
C LYS A 202 -41.78 -1.01 6.31
N LEU A 203 -40.59 -1.57 6.09
CA LEU A 203 -40.40 -2.88 5.44
C LEU A 203 -40.38 -4.05 6.43
N TYR A 204 -40.04 -3.81 7.68
CA TYR A 204 -39.89 -4.89 8.66
C TYR A 204 -40.66 -4.63 9.95
N ALA A 205 -41.49 -5.60 10.33
CA ALA A 205 -42.17 -5.59 11.63
C ALA A 205 -41.21 -5.85 12.83
N ASN A 206 -39.98 -6.30 12.57
CA ASN A 206 -38.99 -6.62 13.60
C ASN A 206 -37.98 -5.49 13.74
N LEU A 207 -38.05 -4.77 14.85
CA LEU A 207 -37.18 -3.64 15.21
C LEU A 207 -35.67 -4.00 15.14
N ALA A 208 -35.31 -5.21 15.53
CA ALA A 208 -33.91 -5.64 15.54
C ALA A 208 -33.32 -5.71 14.10
N ILE A 209 -34.10 -6.21 13.15
CA ILE A 209 -33.68 -6.27 11.73
C ILE A 209 -33.54 -4.84 11.16
N VAL A 210 -34.47 -3.95 11.51
CA VAL A 210 -34.44 -2.54 11.11
C VAL A 210 -33.18 -1.86 11.63
N MET A 211 -32.85 -2.01 12.91
CA MET A 211 -31.66 -1.41 13.51
C MET A 211 -30.36 -1.96 12.89
N GLN A 212 -30.31 -3.25 12.57
CA GLN A 212 -29.18 -3.87 11.91
C GLN A 212 -28.97 -3.33 10.47
N LEU A 213 -30.05 -3.18 9.70
CA LEU A 213 -30.00 -2.59 8.36
C LEU A 213 -29.56 -1.12 8.40
N ILE A 214 -30.07 -0.34 9.31
CA ILE A 214 -29.67 1.05 9.51
C ILE A 214 -28.17 1.13 9.82
N SER A 215 -27.67 0.27 10.71
CA SER A 215 -26.25 0.19 11.05
C SER A 215 -25.37 -0.16 9.84
N VAL A 216 -25.79 -1.11 9.00
CA VAL A 216 -25.09 -1.46 7.76
C VAL A 216 -25.05 -0.29 6.79
N CYS A 217 -26.16 0.42 6.61
CA CYS A 217 -26.22 1.58 5.71
C CYS A 217 -25.34 2.73 6.14
N HIS A 218 -25.33 3.03 7.45
CA HIS A 218 -24.40 4.02 7.99
C HIS A 218 -22.95 3.61 7.81
N SER A 219 -22.62 2.32 7.95
CA SER A 219 -21.27 1.81 7.69
C SER A 219 -20.85 2.03 6.24
N VAL A 220 -21.76 1.91 5.27
CA VAL A 220 -21.49 2.23 3.86
C VAL A 220 -21.27 3.73 3.66
N ALA A 221 -22.06 4.57 4.32
CA ALA A 221 -21.86 6.03 4.26
C ALA A 221 -20.51 6.45 4.87
N ILE A 222 -20.12 5.84 6.00
CA ILE A 222 -18.80 6.02 6.62
C ILE A 222 -17.69 5.64 5.65
N HIS A 223 -17.79 4.48 4.98
CA HIS A 223 -16.82 4.04 3.99
C HIS A 223 -16.65 5.07 2.87
N TYR A 224 -17.77 5.53 2.30
CA TYR A 224 -17.73 6.54 1.24
C TYR A 224 -17.10 7.87 1.69
N LEU A 225 -17.42 8.33 2.91
CA LEU A 225 -16.83 9.56 3.48
C LEU A 225 -15.32 9.43 3.67
N ILE A 226 -14.85 8.28 4.15
CA ILE A 226 -13.41 7.99 4.32
C ILE A 226 -12.70 7.95 2.96
N GLU A 227 -13.28 7.28 1.95
CA GLU A 227 -12.73 7.26 0.58
C GLU A 227 -12.62 8.66 -0.05
N LYS A 228 -13.55 9.56 0.29
CA LYS A 228 -13.53 10.96 -0.17
C LYS A 228 -12.66 11.89 0.71
N GLY A 229 -11.93 11.36 1.66
CA GLY A 229 -11.08 12.14 2.57
C GLY A 229 -11.85 12.97 3.61
N SER A 230 -13.17 12.79 3.73
CA SER A 230 -14.02 13.55 4.66
C SER A 230 -14.16 12.85 6.01
N VAL A 231 -13.04 12.54 6.66
CA VAL A 231 -12.98 11.72 7.89
C VAL A 231 -13.75 12.35 9.04
N VAL A 232 -13.68 13.67 9.23
CA VAL A 232 -14.40 14.41 10.27
C VAL A 232 -15.92 14.20 10.16
N LYS A 233 -16.46 14.18 8.93
CA LYS A 233 -17.88 13.90 8.72
C LYS A 233 -18.22 12.43 9.02
N ALA A 234 -17.31 11.51 8.72
CA ALA A 234 -17.48 10.10 9.07
C ALA A 234 -17.52 9.89 10.59
N GLU A 235 -16.64 10.56 11.34
CA GLU A 235 -16.65 10.54 12.82
C GLU A 235 -17.94 11.14 13.39
N GLN A 236 -18.39 12.28 12.86
CA GLN A 236 -19.67 12.90 13.24
C GLN A 236 -20.84 11.94 13.03
N LEU A 237 -20.86 11.23 11.89
CA LEU A 237 -21.88 10.23 11.60
C LEU A 237 -21.83 9.06 12.59
N MET A 238 -20.65 8.61 12.97
CA MET A 238 -20.44 7.56 13.98
C MET A 238 -20.98 8.00 15.37
N VAL A 239 -20.71 9.25 15.75
CA VAL A 239 -21.24 9.85 16.99
C VAL A 239 -22.77 9.95 16.95
N GLU A 240 -23.34 10.39 15.83
CA GLU A 240 -24.78 10.51 15.67
C GLU A 240 -25.50 9.15 15.73
N MET A 241 -24.93 8.11 15.11
CA MET A 241 -25.43 6.74 15.24
C MET A 241 -25.58 6.34 16.71
N ARG A 242 -24.53 6.57 17.50
CA ARG A 242 -24.50 6.24 18.93
C ARG A 242 -25.56 7.04 19.72
N ARG A 243 -25.69 8.34 19.41
CA ARG A 243 -26.72 9.19 20.03
C ARG A 243 -28.14 8.68 19.76
N GLN A 244 -28.38 8.10 18.61
CA GLN A 244 -29.65 7.48 18.21
C GLN A 244 -29.85 6.06 18.77
N GLY A 245 -28.88 5.53 19.53
CA GLY A 245 -28.90 4.14 20.04
C GLY A 245 -28.65 3.08 18.97
N ILE A 246 -28.12 3.48 17.81
CA ILE A 246 -27.73 2.58 16.72
C ILE A 246 -26.29 2.14 16.98
N LEU A 247 -26.09 0.86 17.31
CA LEU A 247 -24.72 0.33 17.47
C LEU A 247 -24.04 0.24 16.11
N PRO A 248 -22.84 0.85 15.96
CA PRO A 248 -22.05 0.70 14.75
C PRO A 248 -21.72 -0.77 14.50
N TYR A 249 -21.75 -1.18 13.24
CA TYR A 249 -21.40 -2.54 12.86
C TYR A 249 -19.87 -2.72 12.88
N LEU A 250 -19.39 -3.95 13.14
CA LEU A 250 -17.98 -4.31 13.17
C LEU A 250 -17.17 -3.70 12.00
N PHE A 251 -17.78 -3.68 10.80
CA PHE A 251 -17.15 -3.13 9.60
C PHE A 251 -16.85 -1.63 9.68
N ALA A 252 -17.71 -0.84 10.35
CA ALA A 252 -17.47 0.60 10.54
C ALA A 252 -16.20 0.83 11.39
N TYR A 253 -16.03 0.07 12.48
CA TYR A 253 -14.81 0.13 13.28
C TYR A 253 -13.57 -0.31 12.49
N HIS A 254 -13.67 -1.37 11.67
CA HIS A 254 -12.57 -1.79 10.81
C HIS A 254 -12.13 -0.69 9.84
N LEU A 255 -13.07 0.07 9.26
CA LEU A 255 -12.75 1.19 8.36
C LEU A 255 -11.94 2.28 9.07
N PHE A 256 -12.37 2.70 10.27
CA PHE A 256 -11.64 3.70 11.04
C PHE A 256 -10.28 3.18 11.52
N ILE A 257 -10.22 1.96 12.06
CA ILE A 257 -8.95 1.34 12.48
C ILE A 257 -7.98 1.29 11.30
N TYR A 258 -8.44 0.79 10.13
CA TYR A 258 -7.60 0.73 8.94
C TYR A 258 -7.13 2.12 8.49
N PHE A 259 -8.04 3.10 8.45
CA PHE A 259 -7.71 4.47 8.09
C PHE A 259 -6.66 5.07 9.02
N TRP A 260 -6.84 4.97 10.35
CA TRP A 260 -5.90 5.52 11.32
C TRP A 260 -4.54 4.80 11.30
N CYS A 261 -4.53 3.48 11.09
CA CYS A 261 -3.29 2.74 10.87
C CYS A 261 -2.55 3.19 9.59
N CYS A 262 -3.28 3.49 8.51
CA CYS A 262 -2.68 4.03 7.29
C CYS A 262 -2.16 5.45 7.47
N ALA A 263 -2.84 6.28 8.27
CA ALA A 263 -2.45 7.64 8.62
C ALA A 263 -1.33 7.70 9.68
N GLN A 264 -0.88 6.56 10.21
CA GLN A 264 0.08 6.43 11.31
C GLN A 264 -0.40 7.05 12.65
N GLU A 265 -1.69 7.28 12.80
CA GLU A 265 -2.34 7.78 14.02
C GLU A 265 -2.75 6.61 14.93
N MET A 266 -1.75 5.88 15.45
CA MET A 266 -1.97 4.62 16.16
C MET A 266 -2.79 4.77 17.44
N GLU A 267 -2.66 5.90 18.16
CA GLU A 267 -3.49 6.19 19.34
C GLU A 267 -4.98 6.21 19.01
N LYS A 268 -5.35 6.82 17.88
CA LYS A 268 -6.76 6.84 17.43
C LYS A 268 -7.27 5.44 17.07
N ALA A 269 -6.40 4.62 16.45
CA ALA A 269 -6.74 3.22 16.14
C ALA A 269 -6.99 2.41 17.42
N ILE A 270 -6.18 2.58 18.47
CA ILE A 270 -6.36 1.93 19.77
C ILE A 270 -7.63 2.43 20.48
N ASN A 271 -7.90 3.74 20.39
CA ASN A 271 -9.14 4.32 20.93
C ASN A 271 -10.38 3.69 20.28
N MET A 272 -10.35 3.44 18.95
CA MET A 272 -11.43 2.72 18.26
C MET A 272 -11.58 1.27 18.74
N LEU A 273 -10.48 0.56 19.00
CA LEU A 273 -10.50 -0.78 19.58
C LEU A 273 -11.11 -0.79 20.99
N SER A 274 -10.72 0.17 21.82
CA SER A 274 -11.22 0.32 23.19
C SER A 274 -12.73 0.67 23.20
N GLU A 275 -13.14 1.56 22.32
CA GLU A 275 -14.53 1.94 22.13
C GLU A 275 -15.38 0.75 21.66
N MET A 276 -14.89 -0.01 20.70
CA MET A 276 -15.53 -1.23 20.20
C MET A 276 -15.80 -2.22 21.34
N LYS A 277 -14.81 -2.44 22.22
CA LYS A 277 -14.95 -3.31 23.41
C LYS A 277 -15.97 -2.74 24.41
N TYR A 278 -15.92 -1.43 24.64
CA TYR A 278 -16.86 -0.75 25.56
C TYR A 278 -18.31 -0.96 25.14
N TYR A 279 -18.61 -0.92 23.82
CA TYR A 279 -19.96 -1.17 23.31
C TYR A 279 -20.30 -2.67 23.13
N GLY A 280 -19.47 -3.58 23.64
CA GLY A 280 -19.70 -5.03 23.58
C GLY A 280 -19.54 -5.65 22.19
N ILE A 281 -18.92 -4.94 21.25
CA ILE A 281 -18.60 -5.46 19.92
C ILE A 281 -17.27 -6.21 20.04
N CYS A 282 -17.30 -7.54 19.91
CA CYS A 282 -16.11 -8.36 20.08
C CYS A 282 -15.12 -8.16 18.93
N PRO A 283 -13.88 -7.72 19.21
CA PRO A 283 -12.80 -7.72 18.24
C PRO A 283 -12.52 -9.14 17.73
N ASN A 284 -12.22 -9.27 16.46
CA ASN A 284 -11.83 -10.54 15.85
C ASN A 284 -10.35 -10.52 15.41
N ALA A 285 -9.86 -11.63 14.85
CA ALA A 285 -8.48 -11.73 14.36
C ALA A 285 -8.15 -10.65 13.29
N VAL A 286 -9.13 -10.22 12.50
CA VAL A 286 -8.92 -9.15 11.49
C VAL A 286 -8.67 -7.81 12.19
N THR A 287 -9.44 -7.49 13.25
CA THR A 287 -9.26 -6.26 14.03
C THR A 287 -7.86 -6.14 14.60
N TYR A 288 -7.38 -7.19 15.27
CA TYR A 288 -6.02 -7.21 15.82
C TYR A 288 -4.95 -7.17 14.72
N ASN A 289 -5.11 -7.95 13.64
CA ASN A 289 -4.16 -7.95 12.54
C ASN A 289 -4.01 -6.58 11.86
N MET A 290 -5.08 -5.80 11.76
CA MET A 290 -5.01 -4.44 11.22
C MET A 290 -4.16 -3.53 12.10
N ILE A 291 -4.32 -3.59 13.41
CA ILE A 291 -3.57 -2.78 14.38
C ILE A 291 -2.10 -3.25 14.44
N ILE A 292 -1.85 -4.56 14.51
CA ILE A 292 -0.50 -5.14 14.46
C ILE A 292 0.23 -4.70 13.18
N HIS A 293 -0.43 -4.78 12.03
CA HIS A 293 0.14 -4.30 10.76
C HIS A 293 0.43 -2.78 10.80
N GLY A 294 -0.47 -1.99 11.42
CA GLY A 294 -0.27 -0.54 11.60
C GLY A 294 1.00 -0.25 12.41
N PHE A 295 1.16 -0.89 13.57
CA PHE A 295 2.35 -0.76 14.41
C PHE A 295 3.63 -1.22 13.70
N CYS A 296 3.60 -2.37 13.01
CA CYS A 296 4.74 -2.84 12.23
C CYS A 296 5.14 -1.86 11.11
N ARG A 297 4.15 -1.20 10.47
CA ARG A 297 4.44 -0.15 9.48
C ARG A 297 5.04 1.12 10.09
N ALA A 298 4.63 1.46 11.31
CA ALA A 298 5.16 2.61 12.05
C ALA A 298 6.54 2.33 12.68
N GLY A 299 7.05 1.10 12.60
CA GLY A 299 8.30 0.68 13.24
C GLY A 299 8.16 0.39 14.74
N GLN A 300 6.94 0.43 15.28
CA GLN A 300 6.62 0.20 16.70
C GLN A 300 6.32 -1.28 16.93
N VAL A 301 7.36 -2.12 16.82
CA VAL A 301 7.20 -3.59 16.84
C VAL A 301 6.89 -4.14 18.23
N GLU A 302 7.32 -3.45 19.30
CA GLU A 302 7.02 -3.83 20.69
C GLU A 302 5.52 -3.67 20.98
N GLU A 303 4.92 -2.57 20.54
CA GLU A 303 3.48 -2.35 20.66
C GLU A 303 2.69 -3.37 19.83
N ALA A 304 3.23 -3.79 18.69
CA ALA A 304 2.65 -4.88 17.90
C ALA A 304 2.63 -6.19 18.69
N LEU A 305 3.70 -6.52 19.42
CA LEU A 305 3.74 -7.70 20.33
C LEU A 305 2.74 -7.57 21.48
N CYS A 306 2.58 -6.39 22.07
CA CYS A 306 1.56 -6.14 23.09
C CYS A 306 0.15 -6.45 22.55
N MET A 307 -0.14 -6.08 21.29
CA MET A 307 -1.42 -6.42 20.65
C MET A 307 -1.60 -7.92 20.40
N VAL A 308 -0.52 -8.65 20.12
CA VAL A 308 -0.58 -10.12 20.04
C VAL A 308 -0.89 -10.75 21.39
N HIS A 309 -0.29 -10.25 22.47
CA HIS A 309 -0.62 -10.69 23.83
C HIS A 309 -2.09 -10.44 24.17
N GLU A 310 -2.59 -9.25 23.84
CA GLU A 310 -3.99 -8.89 24.03
C GLU A 310 -4.94 -9.79 23.22
N MET A 311 -4.57 -10.09 21.97
CA MET A 311 -5.27 -11.05 21.11
C MET A 311 -5.35 -12.43 21.78
N LYS A 312 -4.22 -12.95 22.29
CA LYS A 312 -4.16 -14.23 23.01
C LYS A 312 -5.04 -14.21 24.28
N ASN A 313 -5.01 -13.11 25.04
CA ASN A 313 -5.84 -12.92 26.24
C ASN A 313 -7.35 -12.86 25.90
N SER A 314 -7.69 -12.43 24.70
CA SER A 314 -9.07 -12.44 24.18
C SER A 314 -9.49 -13.81 23.61
N ALA A 315 -8.75 -14.91 23.91
CA ALA A 315 -8.94 -16.26 23.40
C ALA A 315 -8.89 -16.37 21.86
N LEU A 316 -8.20 -15.46 21.20
CA LEU A 316 -7.95 -15.49 19.76
C LEU A 316 -6.51 -15.95 19.51
N SER A 317 -6.36 -17.03 18.75
CA SER A 317 -5.03 -17.53 18.37
C SER A 317 -4.45 -16.71 17.21
N PRO A 318 -3.16 -16.30 17.27
CA PRO A 318 -2.46 -15.73 16.13
C PRO A 318 -2.51 -16.67 14.93
N ASN A 319 -2.81 -16.12 13.76
CA ASN A 319 -2.89 -16.88 12.52
C ASN A 319 -1.68 -16.57 11.60
N VAL A 320 -1.60 -17.22 10.45
CA VAL A 320 -0.52 -17.00 9.46
C VAL A 320 -0.31 -15.53 9.14
N VAL A 321 -1.40 -14.75 9.03
CA VAL A 321 -1.34 -13.32 8.73
C VAL A 321 -0.71 -12.53 9.87
N THR A 322 -1.04 -12.86 11.12
CA THR A 322 -0.45 -12.26 12.32
C THR A 322 1.07 -12.44 12.34
N TYR A 323 1.54 -13.69 12.16
CA TYR A 323 2.98 -13.98 12.13
C TYR A 323 3.68 -13.29 10.95
N ASN A 324 3.06 -13.27 9.76
CA ASN A 324 3.63 -12.61 8.59
C ASN A 324 3.81 -11.10 8.81
N PHE A 325 2.86 -10.42 9.46
CA PHE A 325 3.01 -9.00 9.80
C PHE A 325 4.13 -8.74 10.80
N LEU A 326 4.25 -9.59 11.83
CA LEU A 326 5.34 -9.47 12.81
C LEU A 326 6.70 -9.73 12.16
N ILE A 327 6.87 -10.84 11.44
CA ILE A 327 8.11 -11.16 10.74
C ILE A 327 8.52 -10.02 9.79
N HIS A 328 7.57 -9.52 8.99
CA HIS A 328 7.83 -8.39 8.10
C HIS A 328 8.16 -7.12 8.87
N GLY A 329 7.48 -6.85 9.99
CA GLY A 329 7.73 -5.68 10.84
C GLY A 329 9.12 -5.71 11.44
N PHE A 330 9.53 -6.84 12.04
CA PHE A 330 10.87 -7.04 12.58
C PHE A 330 11.98 -6.94 11.52
N CYS A 331 11.75 -7.55 10.33
CA CYS A 331 12.69 -7.41 9.21
C CYS A 331 12.88 -5.94 8.81
N ARG A 332 11.80 -5.14 8.72
CA ARG A 332 11.88 -3.72 8.40
C ARG A 332 12.57 -2.89 9.49
N ALA A 333 12.44 -3.29 10.76
CA ALA A 333 13.11 -2.65 11.88
C ALA A 333 14.58 -3.08 12.01
N GLY A 334 15.07 -3.99 11.17
CA GLY A 334 16.43 -4.53 11.24
C GLY A 334 16.64 -5.56 12.36
N GLN A 335 15.57 -5.99 13.04
CA GLN A 335 15.57 -6.93 14.16
C GLN A 335 15.37 -8.36 13.64
N PHE A 336 16.42 -8.93 13.04
CA PHE A 336 16.30 -10.25 12.37
C PHE A 336 16.23 -11.42 13.33
N GLU A 337 16.86 -11.33 14.50
CA GLU A 337 16.82 -12.38 15.51
C GLU A 337 15.39 -12.58 16.01
N GLU A 338 14.66 -11.49 16.22
CA GLU A 338 13.25 -11.52 16.60
C GLU A 338 12.36 -12.03 15.46
N ALA A 339 12.63 -11.61 14.22
CA ALA A 339 11.93 -12.16 13.05
C ALA A 339 12.13 -13.66 12.91
N TRP A 340 13.36 -14.13 13.15
CA TRP A 340 13.71 -15.56 13.17
C TRP A 340 13.02 -16.31 14.31
N HIS A 341 13.01 -15.70 15.51
CA HIS A 341 12.30 -16.27 16.66
C HIS A 341 10.80 -16.44 16.36
N MET A 342 10.17 -15.42 15.76
CA MET A 342 8.76 -15.52 15.35
C MET A 342 8.52 -16.61 14.31
N PHE A 343 9.44 -16.81 13.37
CA PHE A 343 9.35 -17.91 12.40
C PHE A 343 9.46 -19.29 13.08
N ILE A 344 10.38 -19.45 14.02
CA ILE A 344 10.52 -20.70 14.78
C ILE A 344 9.29 -20.94 15.67
N GLU A 345 8.76 -19.92 16.36
CA GLU A 345 7.52 -20.02 17.13
C GLU A 345 6.36 -20.45 16.23
N MET A 346 6.21 -19.81 15.06
CA MET A 346 5.21 -20.18 14.06
C MET A 346 5.34 -21.66 13.67
N LYS A 347 6.54 -22.12 13.37
CA LYS A 347 6.82 -23.49 12.91
C LYS A 347 6.61 -24.54 13.99
N THR A 348 6.81 -24.20 15.27
CA THR A 348 6.76 -25.17 16.40
C THR A 348 5.41 -25.19 17.11
N ARG A 349 4.74 -24.06 17.23
CA ARG A 349 3.53 -23.87 18.05
C ARG A 349 2.40 -23.14 17.33
N GLY A 350 2.67 -22.61 16.14
CA GLY A 350 1.74 -21.84 15.33
C GLY A 350 1.22 -22.60 14.12
N PRO A 351 0.63 -21.91 13.17
CA PRO A 351 0.24 -22.45 11.87
C PRO A 351 1.46 -22.68 10.98
N ASP A 352 1.36 -23.56 9.98
CA ASP A 352 2.44 -23.81 9.02
C ASP A 352 2.82 -22.53 8.24
N PRO A 353 4.13 -22.23 8.12
CA PRO A 353 4.62 -21.13 7.28
C PRO A 353 4.21 -21.29 5.82
N ASN A 354 3.73 -20.21 5.23
CA ASN A 354 3.32 -20.18 3.82
C ASN A 354 4.35 -19.43 2.94
N VAL A 355 4.06 -19.33 1.63
CA VAL A 355 4.92 -18.60 0.66
C VAL A 355 5.24 -17.19 1.14
N VAL A 356 4.26 -16.45 1.70
CA VAL A 356 4.45 -15.08 2.19
C VAL A 356 5.43 -15.04 3.36
N THR A 357 5.35 -16.01 4.29
CA THR A 357 6.26 -16.10 5.44
C THR A 357 7.72 -16.21 5.01
N TYR A 358 8.01 -17.16 4.11
CA TYR A 358 9.37 -17.35 3.58
C TYR A 358 9.82 -16.13 2.77
N THR A 359 8.94 -15.53 1.95
CA THR A 359 9.25 -14.36 1.14
C THR A 359 9.57 -13.14 2.01
N CYS A 360 8.85 -12.91 3.12
CA CYS A 360 9.14 -11.82 4.06
C CYS A 360 10.53 -11.97 4.68
N LEU A 361 10.92 -13.18 5.10
CA LEU A 361 12.26 -13.45 5.65
C LEU A 361 13.35 -13.27 4.61
N ILE A 362 13.18 -13.84 3.41
CA ILE A 362 14.13 -13.70 2.30
C ILE A 362 14.32 -12.23 1.96
N HIS A 363 13.22 -11.48 1.81
CA HIS A 363 13.28 -10.04 1.53
C HIS A 363 14.01 -9.27 2.63
N GLY A 364 13.69 -9.53 3.90
CA GLY A 364 14.35 -8.91 5.03
C GLY A 364 15.85 -9.18 5.05
N LEU A 365 16.27 -10.43 4.89
CA LEU A 365 17.68 -10.83 4.83
C LEU A 365 18.43 -10.14 3.66
N CYS A 366 17.79 -10.05 2.49
CA CYS A 366 18.34 -9.32 1.35
C CYS A 366 18.55 -7.83 1.64
N GLN A 367 17.60 -7.17 2.34
CA GLN A 367 17.72 -5.76 2.69
C GLN A 367 18.92 -5.45 3.61
N VAL A 368 19.31 -6.38 4.47
CA VAL A 368 20.46 -6.24 5.38
C VAL A 368 21.76 -6.76 4.77
N GLY A 369 21.71 -7.30 3.56
CA GLY A 369 22.87 -7.84 2.87
C GLY A 369 23.29 -9.25 3.34
N GLN A 370 22.45 -9.96 4.10
CA GLN A 370 22.69 -11.34 4.53
C GLN A 370 22.21 -12.34 3.46
N PHE A 371 22.95 -12.41 2.34
CA PHE A 371 22.52 -13.21 1.16
C PHE A 371 22.69 -14.70 1.34
N GLU A 372 23.69 -15.14 2.10
CA GLU A 372 23.91 -16.57 2.37
C GLU A 372 22.72 -17.15 3.15
N GLU A 373 22.23 -16.44 4.15
CA GLU A 373 21.05 -16.79 4.92
C GLU A 373 19.78 -16.72 4.06
N ALA A 374 19.64 -15.68 3.23
CA ALA A 374 18.51 -15.58 2.30
C ALA A 374 18.48 -16.76 1.31
N TRP A 375 19.63 -17.16 0.82
CA TRP A 375 19.80 -18.33 -0.05
C TRP A 375 19.46 -19.64 0.69
N HIS A 376 19.92 -19.76 1.93
CA HIS A 376 19.58 -20.93 2.77
C HIS A 376 18.05 -21.02 2.97
N MET A 377 17.39 -19.88 3.25
CA MET A 377 15.93 -19.83 3.40
C MET A 377 15.21 -20.20 2.11
N PHE A 378 15.67 -19.71 0.96
CA PHE A 378 15.13 -20.08 -0.33
C PHE A 378 15.29 -21.58 -0.64
N THR A 379 16.45 -22.14 -0.31
CA THR A 379 16.71 -23.59 -0.47
C THR A 379 15.82 -24.41 0.46
N GLN A 380 15.66 -23.99 1.71
CA GLN A 380 14.74 -24.61 2.67
C GLN A 380 13.29 -24.53 2.18
N MET A 381 12.87 -23.41 1.64
CA MET A 381 11.54 -23.23 1.04
C MET A 381 11.32 -24.25 -0.09
N LYS A 382 12.29 -24.43 -0.99
CA LYS A 382 12.20 -25.40 -2.12
C LYS A 382 12.21 -26.86 -1.70
N THR A 383 12.86 -27.19 -0.59
CA THR A 383 13.03 -28.60 -0.18
C THR A 383 11.96 -29.07 0.79
N HIS A 384 11.52 -28.21 1.70
CA HIS A 384 10.66 -28.56 2.83
C HIS A 384 9.47 -27.59 3.02
N GLY A 385 9.37 -26.56 2.21
CA GLY A 385 8.33 -25.54 2.27
C GLY A 385 7.43 -25.54 1.04
N PRO A 386 6.65 -24.49 0.87
CA PRO A 386 5.85 -24.27 -0.33
C PRO A 386 6.72 -23.86 -1.53
N ASP A 387 6.25 -24.09 -2.75
CA ASP A 387 6.95 -23.67 -3.97
C ASP A 387 7.15 -22.15 -4.03
N PRO A 388 8.37 -21.65 -4.32
CA PRO A 388 8.62 -20.23 -4.51
C PRO A 388 7.79 -19.64 -5.64
N ASN A 389 7.20 -18.48 -5.40
CA ASN A 389 6.45 -17.74 -6.41
C ASN A 389 7.30 -16.61 -7.05
N VAL A 390 6.70 -15.89 -8.00
CA VAL A 390 7.35 -14.76 -8.69
C VAL A 390 7.92 -13.74 -7.71
N VAL A 391 7.19 -13.40 -6.64
CA VAL A 391 7.62 -12.41 -5.64
C VAL A 391 8.86 -12.88 -4.90
N THR A 392 8.96 -14.18 -4.56
CA THR A 392 10.14 -14.76 -3.90
C THR A 392 11.40 -14.61 -4.77
N TYR A 393 11.28 -14.94 -6.07
CA TYR A 393 12.40 -14.76 -7.01
C TYR A 393 12.76 -13.29 -7.17
N ASN A 394 11.76 -12.39 -7.30
CA ASN A 394 11.99 -10.96 -7.43
C ASN A 394 12.71 -10.36 -6.22
N CYS A 395 12.39 -10.79 -4.98
CA CYS A 395 13.09 -10.36 -3.78
C CYS A 395 14.58 -10.74 -3.81
N LEU A 396 14.91 -11.96 -4.24
CA LEU A 396 16.29 -12.42 -4.36
C LEU A 396 17.03 -11.67 -5.48
N ILE A 397 16.46 -11.59 -6.68
CA ILE A 397 17.06 -10.89 -7.82
C ILE A 397 17.32 -9.43 -7.45
N HIS A 398 16.33 -8.74 -6.86
CA HIS A 398 16.48 -7.35 -6.44
C HIS A 398 17.59 -7.18 -5.40
N GLY A 399 17.60 -8.04 -4.34
CA GLY A 399 18.64 -8.02 -3.34
C GLY A 399 20.04 -8.24 -3.90
N LEU A 400 20.21 -9.24 -4.76
CA LEU A 400 21.50 -9.54 -5.43
C LEU A 400 21.97 -8.35 -6.31
N CYS A 401 21.05 -7.71 -7.04
CA CYS A 401 21.35 -6.51 -7.82
C CYS A 401 21.82 -5.34 -6.94
N GLN A 402 21.19 -5.13 -5.76
CA GLN A 402 21.58 -4.06 -4.83
C GLN A 402 23.01 -4.20 -4.31
N VAL A 403 23.51 -5.43 -4.14
CA VAL A 403 24.86 -5.72 -3.63
C VAL A 403 25.88 -5.86 -4.78
N GLY A 404 25.42 -5.78 -6.03
CA GLY A 404 26.27 -5.90 -7.19
C GLY A 404 26.63 -7.34 -7.58
N GLN A 405 25.92 -8.34 -7.04
CA GLN A 405 26.11 -9.76 -7.40
C GLN A 405 25.25 -10.12 -8.64
N PHE A 406 25.67 -9.61 -9.80
CA PHE A 406 24.86 -9.72 -11.02
C PHE A 406 24.89 -11.11 -11.65
N GLU A 407 25.99 -11.86 -11.50
CA GLU A 407 26.09 -13.24 -12.01
C GLU A 407 25.09 -14.15 -11.31
N GLU A 408 24.96 -14.01 -9.99
CA GLU A 408 23.99 -14.73 -9.19
C GLU A 408 22.55 -14.28 -9.50
N ALA A 409 22.30 -12.98 -9.66
CA ALA A 409 21.00 -12.46 -10.07
C ALA A 409 20.58 -13.02 -11.43
N TRP A 410 21.50 -13.09 -12.39
CA TRP A 410 21.29 -13.70 -13.69
C TRP A 410 21.03 -15.21 -13.60
N HIS A 411 21.77 -15.90 -12.74
CA HIS A 411 21.52 -17.31 -12.48
C HIS A 411 20.10 -17.55 -11.93
N MET A 412 19.65 -16.69 -11.01
CA MET A 412 18.29 -16.74 -10.45
C MET A 412 17.23 -16.50 -11.53
N PHE A 413 17.43 -15.52 -12.38
CA PHE A 413 16.53 -15.24 -13.51
C PHE A 413 16.47 -16.43 -14.49
N THR A 414 17.60 -17.02 -14.83
CA THR A 414 17.68 -18.21 -15.71
C THR A 414 16.98 -19.41 -15.06
N GLN A 415 17.17 -19.61 -13.75
CA GLN A 415 16.50 -20.66 -13.00
C GLN A 415 14.98 -20.43 -12.97
N MET A 416 14.54 -19.18 -12.78
CA MET A 416 13.12 -18.79 -12.83
C MET A 416 12.52 -19.15 -14.19
N LYS A 417 13.16 -18.79 -15.32
CA LYS A 417 12.70 -19.11 -16.67
C LYS A 417 12.65 -20.60 -16.98
N THR A 418 13.53 -21.39 -16.40
CA THR A 418 13.67 -22.82 -16.81
C THR A 418 12.87 -23.76 -15.90
N ARG A 419 12.72 -23.45 -14.62
CA ARG A 419 12.18 -24.35 -13.60
C ARG A 419 11.27 -23.65 -12.59
N GLY A 420 11.07 -22.36 -12.69
CA GLY A 420 10.26 -21.53 -11.82
C GLY A 420 9.00 -21.00 -12.50
N PRO A 421 8.36 -20.01 -11.89
CA PRO A 421 7.28 -19.28 -12.52
C PRO A 421 7.79 -18.36 -13.63
N ASP A 422 6.93 -17.98 -14.58
CA ASP A 422 7.28 -17.03 -15.64
C ASP A 422 7.67 -15.65 -15.06
N PRO A 423 8.78 -15.04 -15.53
CA PRO A 423 9.17 -13.70 -15.13
C PRO A 423 8.10 -12.66 -15.46
N ASP A 424 7.80 -11.79 -14.51
CA ASP A 424 6.86 -10.69 -14.67
C ASP A 424 7.56 -9.34 -14.95
N VAL A 425 6.79 -8.27 -15.08
CA VAL A 425 7.30 -6.89 -15.29
C VAL A 425 8.32 -6.51 -14.21
N VAL A 426 8.05 -6.86 -12.94
CA VAL A 426 8.93 -6.53 -11.81
C VAL A 426 10.27 -7.25 -11.92
N THR A 427 10.27 -8.52 -12.36
CA THR A 427 11.51 -9.30 -12.56
C THR A 427 12.47 -8.61 -13.53
N TYR A 428 11.97 -8.24 -14.72
CA TYR A 428 12.76 -7.54 -15.73
C TYR A 428 13.18 -6.16 -15.25
N THR A 429 12.29 -5.42 -14.60
CA THR A 429 12.57 -4.07 -14.07
C THR A 429 13.67 -4.10 -12.99
N CYS A 430 13.67 -5.09 -12.09
CA CYS A 430 14.75 -5.26 -11.09
C CYS A 430 16.11 -5.47 -11.74
N LEU A 431 16.20 -6.30 -12.79
CA LEU A 431 17.45 -6.53 -13.52
C LEU A 431 17.90 -5.28 -14.29
N ILE A 432 17.01 -4.64 -15.04
CA ILE A 432 17.29 -3.41 -15.79
C ILE A 432 17.81 -2.34 -14.84
N HIS A 433 17.10 -2.11 -13.72
CA HIS A 433 17.50 -1.13 -12.70
C HIS A 433 18.89 -1.47 -12.11
N GLY A 434 19.10 -2.74 -11.73
CA GLY A 434 20.38 -3.19 -11.20
C GLY A 434 21.55 -2.96 -12.18
N PHE A 435 21.41 -3.35 -13.44
CA PHE A 435 22.43 -3.12 -14.47
C PHE A 435 22.67 -1.62 -14.71
N CYS A 436 21.63 -0.80 -14.72
CA CYS A 436 21.76 0.66 -14.84
C CYS A 436 22.51 1.28 -13.66
N GLN A 437 22.35 0.78 -12.44
CA GLN A 437 23.08 1.29 -11.26
C GLN A 437 24.59 1.10 -11.33
N VAL A 438 25.06 0.01 -11.94
CA VAL A 438 26.51 -0.29 -12.11
C VAL A 438 27.07 0.21 -13.44
N GLY A 439 26.25 0.82 -14.28
CA GLY A 439 26.69 1.32 -15.58
C GLY A 439 26.82 0.25 -16.67
N GLN A 440 26.22 -0.94 -16.46
CA GLN A 440 26.16 -2.01 -17.48
C GLN A 440 24.94 -1.80 -18.39
N PHE A 441 25.03 -0.79 -19.26
CA PHE A 441 23.88 -0.38 -20.08
C PHE A 441 23.59 -1.33 -21.25
N GLU A 442 24.56 -2.05 -21.74
CA GLU A 442 24.39 -3.05 -22.82
C GLU A 442 23.52 -4.21 -22.31
N GLU A 443 23.77 -4.68 -21.09
CA GLU A 443 23.00 -5.73 -20.43
C GLU A 443 21.58 -5.23 -20.08
N ALA A 444 21.46 -4.01 -19.56
CA ALA A 444 20.16 -3.40 -19.30
C ALA A 444 19.31 -3.28 -20.57
N TRP A 445 19.95 -2.89 -21.69
CA TRP A 445 19.30 -2.80 -22.99
C TRP A 445 18.91 -4.16 -23.55
N HIS A 446 19.78 -5.16 -23.37
CA HIS A 446 19.46 -6.54 -23.74
C HIS A 446 18.21 -7.03 -23.00
N MET A 447 18.16 -6.81 -21.68
CA MET A 447 16.99 -7.18 -20.86
C MET A 447 15.72 -6.47 -21.30
N PHE A 448 15.79 -5.17 -21.58
CA PHE A 448 14.65 -4.42 -22.10
C PHE A 448 14.17 -4.93 -23.45
N THR A 449 15.09 -5.27 -24.35
CA THR A 449 14.76 -5.82 -25.67
C THR A 449 14.16 -7.23 -25.56
N GLU A 450 14.68 -8.06 -24.66
CA GLU A 450 14.14 -9.39 -24.38
C GLU A 450 12.71 -9.26 -23.80
N MET A 451 12.51 -8.35 -22.84
CA MET A 451 11.20 -8.06 -22.26
C MET A 451 10.18 -7.70 -23.34
N LYS A 452 10.54 -6.81 -24.29
CA LYS A 452 9.65 -6.40 -25.41
C LYS A 452 9.36 -7.51 -26.42
N THR A 453 10.25 -8.46 -26.60
CA THR A 453 10.11 -9.49 -27.64
C THR A 453 9.53 -10.80 -27.14
N GLN A 454 9.82 -11.18 -25.92
CA GLN A 454 9.50 -12.50 -25.35
C GLN A 454 8.89 -12.42 -23.95
N GLY A 455 8.90 -11.24 -23.32
CA GLY A 455 8.39 -11.01 -21.98
C GLY A 455 7.07 -10.23 -21.95
N PRO A 456 6.71 -9.70 -20.76
CA PRO A 456 5.58 -8.80 -20.61
C PRO A 456 5.87 -7.41 -21.19
N GLU A 457 4.84 -6.62 -21.49
CA GLU A 457 5.01 -5.25 -21.96
C GLU A 457 5.65 -4.37 -20.87
N PRO A 458 6.69 -3.55 -21.22
CA PRO A 458 7.30 -2.62 -20.27
C PRO A 458 6.30 -1.59 -19.74
N ASP A 459 6.32 -1.37 -18.44
CA ASP A 459 5.50 -0.36 -17.77
C ASP A 459 6.23 0.97 -17.56
N VAL A 460 5.58 1.93 -16.92
CA VAL A 460 6.14 3.26 -16.62
C VAL A 460 7.44 3.13 -15.82
N VAL A 461 7.49 2.21 -14.84
CA VAL A 461 8.65 2.04 -13.98
C VAL A 461 9.85 1.51 -14.77
N THR A 462 9.62 0.53 -15.67
CA THR A 462 10.68 -0.03 -16.54
C THR A 462 11.35 1.04 -17.41
N TYR A 463 10.53 1.84 -18.11
CA TYR A 463 11.05 2.95 -18.93
C TYR A 463 11.78 3.99 -18.07
N THR A 464 11.22 4.34 -16.90
CA THR A 464 11.81 5.33 -15.99
C THR A 464 13.16 4.87 -15.44
N CYS A 465 13.31 3.59 -15.05
CA CYS A 465 14.58 3.03 -14.60
C CYS A 465 15.66 3.10 -15.69
N LEU A 466 15.29 2.79 -16.94
CA LEU A 466 16.23 2.86 -18.05
C LEU A 466 16.62 4.30 -18.38
N ILE A 467 15.65 5.23 -18.42
CA ILE A 467 15.90 6.66 -18.63
C ILE A 467 16.78 7.25 -17.53
N ASP A 468 16.51 6.94 -16.25
CA ASP A 468 17.31 7.40 -15.11
C ASP A 468 18.75 6.86 -15.20
N GLY A 469 18.92 5.57 -15.51
CA GLY A 469 20.24 4.95 -15.71
C GLY A 469 21.02 5.64 -16.82
N LEU A 470 20.43 5.85 -17.98
CA LEU A 470 21.06 6.54 -19.14
C LEU A 470 21.40 8.00 -18.80
N CYS A 471 20.53 8.70 -18.07
CA CYS A 471 20.81 10.07 -17.61
C CYS A 471 22.01 10.13 -16.65
N ARG A 472 22.15 9.18 -15.72
CA ARG A 472 23.32 9.11 -14.82
C ARG A 472 24.61 8.79 -15.57
N ALA A 473 24.54 8.00 -16.64
CA ALA A 473 25.68 7.73 -17.50
C ALA A 473 26.08 8.91 -18.39
N GLY A 474 25.23 9.93 -18.51
CA GLY A 474 25.41 11.03 -19.44
C GLY A 474 24.98 10.73 -20.88
N GLU A 475 24.39 9.55 -21.12
CA GLU A 475 23.88 9.12 -22.43
C GLU A 475 22.49 9.73 -22.71
N LEU A 476 22.47 11.07 -22.78
CA LEU A 476 21.22 11.83 -22.89
C LEU A 476 20.47 11.61 -24.21
N LYS A 477 21.16 11.26 -25.29
CA LYS A 477 20.51 11.01 -26.58
C LYS A 477 19.67 9.75 -26.54
N GLU A 478 20.20 8.72 -25.93
CA GLU A 478 19.55 7.43 -25.71
C GLU A 478 18.39 7.58 -24.71
N ALA A 479 18.60 8.35 -23.63
CA ALA A 479 17.53 8.68 -22.67
C ALA A 479 16.36 9.42 -23.34
N TRP A 480 16.67 10.38 -24.23
CA TRP A 480 15.66 11.09 -25.02
C TRP A 480 14.93 10.19 -26.01
N HIS A 481 15.65 9.27 -26.63
CA HIS A 481 15.05 8.27 -27.52
C HIS A 481 14.05 7.40 -26.76
N MET A 482 14.44 6.91 -25.56
CA MET A 482 13.56 6.12 -24.69
C MET A 482 12.30 6.89 -24.25
N PHE A 483 12.47 8.14 -23.85
CA PHE A 483 11.34 9.00 -23.52
C PHE A 483 10.38 9.20 -24.70
N THR A 484 10.92 9.41 -25.90
CA THR A 484 10.12 9.56 -27.11
C THR A 484 9.41 8.28 -27.49
N GLU A 485 10.06 7.14 -27.35
CA GLU A 485 9.48 5.82 -27.55
C GLU A 485 8.33 5.56 -26.55
N MET A 486 8.57 5.85 -25.27
CA MET A 486 7.57 5.76 -24.21
C MET A 486 6.31 6.58 -24.55
N LYS A 487 6.45 7.84 -24.99
CA LYS A 487 5.33 8.70 -25.40
C LYS A 487 4.58 8.22 -26.63
N THR A 488 5.23 7.55 -27.54
CA THR A 488 4.62 7.20 -28.84
C THR A 488 4.06 5.78 -28.88
N ARG A 489 4.63 4.86 -28.14
CA ARG A 489 4.33 3.43 -28.21
C ARG A 489 4.22 2.75 -26.84
N GLY A 490 4.60 3.43 -25.78
CA GLY A 490 4.57 2.94 -24.41
C GLY A 490 3.48 3.58 -23.57
N PRO A 491 3.58 3.45 -22.25
CA PRO A 491 2.70 4.12 -21.31
C PRO A 491 3.00 5.62 -21.23
N ASP A 492 2.02 6.44 -20.76
CA ASP A 492 2.21 7.86 -20.56
C ASP A 492 3.29 8.14 -19.49
N PRO A 493 4.28 9.04 -19.75
CA PRO A 493 5.29 9.42 -18.77
C PRO A 493 4.67 10.07 -17.52
N ASP A 494 5.12 9.63 -16.35
CA ASP A 494 4.69 10.17 -15.06
C ASP A 494 5.62 11.29 -14.54
N VAL A 495 5.33 11.78 -13.34
CA VAL A 495 6.13 12.83 -12.67
C VAL A 495 7.59 12.40 -12.50
N VAL A 496 7.83 11.12 -12.18
CA VAL A 496 9.18 10.59 -11.94
C VAL A 496 9.98 10.56 -13.24
N THR A 497 9.38 10.10 -14.33
CA THR A 497 10.01 10.06 -15.67
C THR A 497 10.49 11.46 -16.12
N TYR A 498 9.61 12.45 -16.03
CA TYR A 498 9.97 13.84 -16.34
C TYR A 498 11.09 14.37 -15.42
N THR A 499 11.00 14.07 -14.12
CA THR A 499 11.98 14.53 -13.13
C THR A 499 13.35 13.91 -13.37
N CYS A 500 13.45 12.63 -13.72
CA CYS A 500 14.71 11.97 -14.07
C CYS A 500 15.39 12.61 -15.28
N LEU A 501 14.62 12.93 -16.33
CA LEU A 501 15.16 13.64 -17.51
C LEU A 501 15.61 15.06 -17.17
N ILE A 502 14.79 15.84 -16.46
CA ILE A 502 15.15 17.20 -16.04
C ILE A 502 16.44 17.15 -15.19
N HIS A 503 16.53 16.21 -14.25
CA HIS A 503 17.70 16.03 -13.41
C HIS A 503 18.96 15.69 -14.25
N GLY A 504 18.86 14.71 -15.16
CA GLY A 504 19.97 14.33 -16.05
C GLY A 504 20.43 15.47 -16.93
N LEU A 505 19.52 16.22 -17.55
CA LEU A 505 19.83 17.39 -18.35
C LEU A 505 20.51 18.50 -17.51
N CYS A 506 20.06 18.73 -16.29
CA CYS A 506 20.69 19.64 -15.35
C CYS A 506 22.11 19.21 -14.95
N GLN A 507 22.34 17.89 -14.76
CA GLN A 507 23.66 17.38 -14.41
C GLN A 507 24.71 17.61 -15.50
N VAL A 508 24.33 17.48 -16.76
CA VAL A 508 25.19 17.68 -17.92
C VAL A 508 25.26 19.17 -18.35
N GLY A 509 24.45 20.02 -17.74
CA GLY A 509 24.45 21.46 -18.01
C GLY A 509 23.59 21.89 -19.20
N GLN A 510 22.69 21.04 -19.68
CA GLN A 510 21.74 21.34 -20.77
C GLN A 510 20.46 21.97 -20.20
N PHE A 511 20.55 23.23 -19.77
CA PHE A 511 19.45 23.88 -19.04
C PHE A 511 18.30 24.35 -19.95
N GLU A 512 18.55 24.68 -21.19
CA GLU A 512 17.51 25.06 -22.13
C GLU A 512 16.59 23.88 -22.41
N GLU A 513 17.15 22.71 -22.58
CA GLU A 513 16.42 21.45 -22.75
C GLU A 513 15.69 21.06 -21.47
N ALA A 514 16.32 21.20 -20.29
CA ALA A 514 15.67 20.94 -19.01
C ALA A 514 14.47 21.87 -18.79
N TRP A 515 14.62 23.15 -19.15
CA TRP A 515 13.52 24.12 -19.10
C TRP A 515 12.39 23.78 -20.08
N HIS A 516 12.73 23.35 -21.26
CA HIS A 516 11.75 22.90 -22.25
C HIS A 516 10.97 21.69 -21.71
N MET A 517 11.65 20.72 -21.11
CA MET A 517 11.00 19.56 -20.48
C MET A 517 10.07 19.95 -19.33
N PHE A 518 10.53 20.85 -18.46
CA PHE A 518 9.70 21.38 -17.38
C PHE A 518 8.45 22.09 -17.89
N THR A 519 8.59 22.91 -18.94
CA THR A 519 7.45 23.59 -19.57
C THR A 519 6.49 22.59 -20.23
N GLN A 520 7.03 21.57 -20.89
CA GLN A 520 6.23 20.50 -21.48
C GLN A 520 5.48 19.70 -20.41
N MET A 521 6.12 19.39 -19.28
CA MET A 521 5.50 18.75 -18.12
C MET A 521 4.30 19.58 -17.61
N LYS A 522 4.46 20.89 -17.44
CA LYS A 522 3.38 21.79 -16.97
C LYS A 522 2.22 21.92 -17.94
N THR A 523 2.46 21.79 -19.25
CA THR A 523 1.43 22.05 -20.26
C THR A 523 0.71 20.81 -20.76
N LEU A 524 1.41 19.70 -20.84
CA LEU A 524 0.96 18.45 -21.50
C LEU A 524 1.17 17.21 -20.64
N GLY A 525 1.86 17.33 -19.50
CA GLY A 525 2.19 16.24 -18.62
C GLY A 525 1.52 16.37 -17.24
N PRO A 526 2.02 15.62 -16.25
CA PRO A 526 1.58 15.73 -14.86
C PRO A 526 2.12 16.99 -14.20
N ASP A 527 1.46 17.46 -13.13
CA ASP A 527 1.93 18.62 -12.36
C ASP A 527 3.29 18.37 -11.72
N PRO A 528 4.26 19.33 -11.83
CA PRO A 528 5.57 19.20 -11.17
C PRO A 528 5.45 19.12 -9.65
N ASN A 529 6.19 18.21 -9.04
CA ASN A 529 6.28 18.04 -7.59
C ASN A 529 7.49 18.79 -6.98
N VAL A 530 7.64 18.70 -5.65
CA VAL A 530 8.76 19.30 -4.91
C VAL A 530 10.11 18.90 -5.51
N VAL A 531 10.30 17.61 -5.81
CA VAL A 531 11.56 17.07 -6.36
C VAL A 531 11.88 17.67 -7.73
N THR A 532 10.88 17.83 -8.61
CA THR A 532 11.06 18.43 -9.93
C THR A 532 11.58 19.87 -9.83
N TYR A 533 10.93 20.70 -9.00
CA TYR A 533 11.39 22.06 -8.74
C TYR A 533 12.78 22.10 -8.14
N THR A 534 13.05 21.26 -7.15
CA THR A 534 14.35 21.19 -6.46
C THR A 534 15.48 20.80 -7.41
N CYS A 535 15.29 19.81 -8.29
CA CYS A 535 16.26 19.43 -9.31
C CYS A 535 16.59 20.58 -10.26
N LEU A 536 15.57 21.32 -10.73
CA LEU A 536 15.78 22.46 -11.63
C LEU A 536 16.49 23.61 -10.93
N ILE A 537 16.06 23.97 -9.70
CA ILE A 537 16.68 25.01 -8.88
C ILE A 537 18.16 24.67 -8.60
N HIS A 538 18.44 23.44 -8.18
CA HIS A 538 19.80 22.97 -7.91
C HIS A 538 20.67 23.04 -9.17
N GLY A 539 20.15 22.58 -10.32
CA GLY A 539 20.84 22.66 -11.60
C GLY A 539 21.19 24.09 -11.97
N LEU A 540 20.23 25.01 -11.91
CA LEU A 540 20.44 26.43 -12.21
C LEU A 540 21.45 27.09 -11.27
N CYS A 541 21.44 26.76 -9.99
CA CYS A 541 22.39 27.26 -9.01
C CYS A 541 23.83 26.78 -9.32
N ARG A 542 24.03 25.52 -9.71
CA ARG A 542 25.34 24.96 -10.07
C ARG A 542 26.03 25.68 -11.22
N VAL A 543 25.24 26.17 -12.18
CA VAL A 543 25.76 26.95 -13.33
C VAL A 543 25.89 28.44 -13.04
N GLY A 544 25.47 28.85 -11.85
CA GLY A 544 25.54 30.26 -11.43
C GLY A 544 24.38 31.13 -11.93
N GLN A 545 23.34 30.53 -12.52
CA GLN A 545 22.10 31.21 -12.93
C GLN A 545 21.18 31.44 -11.72
N PHE A 546 21.67 32.20 -10.74
CA PHE A 546 20.98 32.42 -9.47
C PHE A 546 19.69 33.26 -9.60
N LYS A 547 19.55 34.05 -10.65
CA LYS A 547 18.32 34.86 -10.87
C LYS A 547 17.17 33.93 -11.30
N GLU A 548 17.45 33.05 -12.20
CA GLU A 548 16.54 32.06 -12.74
C GLU A 548 16.17 31.04 -11.65
N ALA A 549 17.15 30.57 -10.86
CA ALA A 549 16.90 29.70 -9.71
C ALA A 549 15.98 30.36 -8.67
N TRP A 550 16.21 31.67 -8.40
CA TRP A 550 15.35 32.43 -7.49
C TRP A 550 13.93 32.61 -8.05
N HIS A 551 13.80 32.83 -9.34
CA HIS A 551 12.49 32.91 -9.98
C HIS A 551 11.73 31.59 -9.84
N MET A 552 12.40 30.44 -10.05
CA MET A 552 11.81 29.12 -9.87
C MET A 552 11.38 28.86 -8.42
N PHE A 553 12.22 29.24 -7.46
CA PHE A 553 11.89 29.12 -6.03
C PHE A 553 10.67 29.98 -5.67
N THR A 554 10.58 31.22 -6.20
CA THR A 554 9.42 32.09 -5.98
C THR A 554 8.16 31.53 -6.66
N GLU A 555 8.29 30.95 -7.85
CA GLU A 555 7.19 30.29 -8.56
C GLU A 555 6.70 29.08 -7.77
N MET A 556 7.61 28.25 -7.26
CA MET A 556 7.31 27.12 -6.39
C MET A 556 6.47 27.54 -5.17
N LYS A 557 6.89 28.59 -4.44
CA LYS A 557 6.15 29.13 -3.28
C LYS A 557 4.78 29.73 -3.61
N THR A 558 4.60 30.25 -4.81
CA THR A 558 3.36 30.98 -5.16
C THR A 558 2.34 30.15 -5.92
N ARG A 559 2.78 29.17 -6.70
CA ARG A 559 1.94 28.41 -7.64
C ARG A 559 2.25 26.91 -7.66
N GLY A 560 3.32 26.49 -7.00
CA GLY A 560 3.76 25.11 -6.93
C GLY A 560 3.50 24.49 -5.54
N PRO A 561 4.15 23.37 -5.25
CA PRO A 561 4.15 22.77 -3.92
C PRO A 561 5.01 23.57 -2.95
N ASP A 562 4.73 23.46 -1.65
CA ASP A 562 5.53 24.11 -0.61
C ASP A 562 6.97 23.57 -0.61
N PRO A 563 8.01 24.45 -0.51
CA PRO A 563 9.39 24.04 -0.42
C PRO A 563 9.66 23.23 0.85
N ASP A 564 10.41 22.15 0.71
CA ASP A 564 10.86 21.31 1.81
C ASP A 564 12.30 21.65 2.27
N VAL A 565 12.79 20.92 3.27
CA VAL A 565 14.16 21.08 3.79
C VAL A 565 15.21 20.90 2.69
N VAL A 566 15.00 19.93 1.77
CA VAL A 566 15.96 19.65 0.68
C VAL A 566 16.02 20.80 -0.31
N THR A 567 14.87 21.43 -0.62
CA THR A 567 14.82 22.62 -1.49
C THR A 567 15.62 23.78 -0.90
N TYR A 568 15.37 24.11 0.39
CA TYR A 568 16.11 25.17 1.08
C TYR A 568 17.62 24.84 1.15
N ASN A 569 17.98 23.63 1.53
CA ASN A 569 19.36 23.17 1.62
C ASN A 569 20.11 23.28 0.30
N SER A 570 19.46 22.92 -0.82
CA SER A 570 20.05 23.02 -2.15
C SER A 570 20.44 24.46 -2.50
N ILE A 571 19.57 25.42 -2.22
CA ILE A 571 19.83 26.85 -2.52
C ILE A 571 20.85 27.43 -1.54
N ILE A 572 20.70 27.15 -0.24
CA ILE A 572 21.61 27.66 0.81
C ILE A 572 23.05 27.18 0.54
N ASN A 573 23.23 25.88 0.28
CA ASN A 573 24.54 25.32 -0.01
C ASN A 573 25.19 25.96 -1.24
N GLU A 574 24.45 26.14 -2.34
CA GLU A 574 25.00 26.74 -3.54
C GLU A 574 25.31 28.24 -3.36
N PHE A 575 24.51 28.99 -2.58
CA PHE A 575 24.85 30.35 -2.21
C PHE A 575 26.10 30.43 -1.33
N CYS A 576 26.27 29.49 -0.39
CA CYS A 576 27.48 29.37 0.44
C CYS A 576 28.70 29.01 -0.43
N ARG A 577 28.58 28.11 -1.40
CA ARG A 577 29.66 27.76 -2.34
C ARG A 577 30.06 28.94 -3.21
N ALA A 578 29.10 29.74 -3.65
CA ALA A 578 29.31 30.93 -4.46
C ALA A 578 29.77 32.17 -3.65
N GLY A 579 29.99 32.05 -2.34
CA GLY A 579 30.40 33.15 -1.47
C GLY A 579 29.31 34.20 -1.21
N ARG A 580 28.06 33.92 -1.54
CA ARG A 580 26.91 34.83 -1.35
C ARG A 580 26.24 34.66 0.01
N ILE A 581 27.03 34.67 1.08
CA ILE A 581 26.61 34.29 2.43
C ILE A 581 25.40 35.07 2.94
N GLY A 582 25.34 36.39 2.74
CA GLY A 582 24.21 37.19 3.21
C GLY A 582 22.85 36.86 2.52
N ARG A 583 22.87 36.13 1.37
CA ARG A 583 21.66 35.55 0.79
C ARG A 583 21.32 34.21 1.42
N ALA A 584 22.33 33.38 1.70
CA ALA A 584 22.16 32.12 2.39
C ALA A 584 21.56 32.31 3.79
N GLU A 585 22.06 33.32 4.56
CA GLU A 585 21.51 33.64 5.88
C GLU A 585 20.06 34.11 5.81
N ARG A 586 19.71 34.93 4.82
CA ARG A 586 18.30 35.35 4.64
C ARG A 586 17.39 34.16 4.36
N LEU A 587 17.82 33.24 3.50
CA LEU A 587 17.08 32.01 3.24
C LEU A 587 16.94 31.11 4.46
N PHE A 588 17.99 31.02 5.28
CA PHE A 588 17.94 30.29 6.53
C PHE A 588 16.89 30.85 7.52
N HIS A 589 16.79 32.18 7.58
CA HIS A 589 15.74 32.82 8.38
C HIS A 589 14.35 32.64 7.76
N GLU A 590 14.25 32.71 6.44
CA GLU A 590 13.01 32.47 5.70
C GLU A 590 12.50 31.03 5.90
N MET A 591 13.39 30.02 5.80
CA MET A 591 13.11 28.63 6.08
C MET A 591 12.42 28.44 7.44
N LYS A 592 12.94 29.10 8.49
CA LYS A 592 12.35 29.05 9.84
C LYS A 592 11.00 29.76 9.91
N ALA A 593 10.87 30.89 9.21
CA ALA A 593 9.62 31.65 9.15
C ALA A 593 8.50 30.87 8.44
N ASP A 594 8.85 30.06 7.45
CA ASP A 594 7.93 29.15 6.74
C ASP A 594 7.63 27.87 7.52
N GLY A 595 8.17 27.72 8.76
CA GLY A 595 7.93 26.56 9.62
C GLY A 595 8.75 25.31 9.26
N VAL A 596 9.73 25.45 8.37
CA VAL A 596 10.62 24.35 7.98
C VAL A 596 11.82 24.35 8.93
N SER A 597 11.99 23.28 9.71
CA SER A 597 13.08 23.14 10.66
C SER A 597 14.40 22.85 9.95
N PRO A 598 15.48 23.64 10.23
CA PRO A 598 16.81 23.35 9.71
C PRO A 598 17.34 22.03 10.26
N ASP A 599 17.94 21.24 9.38
CA ASP A 599 18.61 19.98 9.70
C ASP A 599 20.14 20.17 9.84
N GLU A 600 20.83 19.11 10.15
CA GLU A 600 22.29 19.06 10.28
C GLU A 600 22.98 19.60 9.01
N TYR A 601 22.50 19.22 7.82
CA TYR A 601 23.06 19.65 6.54
C TYR A 601 22.90 21.17 6.31
N THR A 602 21.78 21.76 6.74
CA THR A 602 21.53 23.21 6.68
C THR A 602 22.59 23.95 7.49
N PHE A 603 22.79 23.54 8.76
CA PHE A 603 23.76 24.15 9.66
C PHE A 603 25.18 24.02 9.14
N THR A 604 25.58 22.82 8.74
CA THR A 604 26.92 22.54 8.17
C THR A 604 27.22 23.40 6.94
N SER A 605 26.24 23.55 6.03
CA SER A 605 26.39 24.36 4.82
C SER A 605 26.64 25.84 5.14
N ILE A 606 25.88 26.42 6.07
CA ILE A 606 26.04 27.84 6.46
C ILE A 606 27.33 28.05 7.24
N ILE A 607 27.63 27.19 8.22
CA ILE A 607 28.88 27.27 9.00
C ILE A 607 30.09 27.17 8.06
N GLY A 608 30.06 26.19 7.12
CA GLY A 608 31.10 26.04 6.12
C GLY A 608 31.26 27.24 5.20
N GLY A 609 30.16 27.85 4.80
CA GLY A 609 30.15 29.08 4.02
C GLY A 609 30.76 30.27 4.76
N LEU A 610 30.34 30.50 6.00
CA LEU A 610 30.87 31.57 6.88
C LEU A 610 32.36 31.38 7.17
N CYS A 611 32.79 30.16 7.44
CA CYS A 611 34.18 29.81 7.63
C CYS A 611 35.04 30.11 6.39
N LYS A 612 34.55 29.85 5.18
CA LYS A 612 35.26 30.17 3.93
C LYS A 612 35.45 31.67 3.71
N VAL A 613 34.48 32.50 4.10
CA VAL A 613 34.57 33.97 3.99
C VAL A 613 35.34 34.59 5.17
N GLY A 614 35.60 33.79 6.21
CA GLY A 614 36.37 34.25 7.36
C GLY A 614 35.54 34.93 8.45
N ASP A 615 34.22 34.85 8.38
CA ASP A 615 33.33 35.37 9.44
C ASP A 615 33.11 34.32 10.54
N TRP A 616 34.13 34.16 11.36
CA TRP A 616 34.15 33.20 12.48
C TRP A 616 33.14 33.52 13.59
N LYS A 617 32.81 34.83 13.74
CA LYS A 617 31.87 35.25 14.77
C LYS A 617 30.45 34.77 14.43
N ALA A 618 30.04 34.97 13.18
CA ALA A 618 28.76 34.48 12.68
C ALA A 618 28.72 32.94 12.65
N ALA A 619 29.82 32.28 12.23
CA ALA A 619 29.90 30.81 12.23
C ALA A 619 29.69 30.22 13.64
N ASN A 620 30.33 30.82 14.67
CA ASN A 620 30.13 30.40 16.05
C ASN A 620 28.71 30.64 16.55
N GLN A 621 28.06 31.73 16.15
CA GLN A 621 26.66 31.99 16.52
C GLN A 621 25.73 30.93 15.95
N ILE A 622 25.91 30.57 14.67
CA ILE A 622 25.11 29.53 14.02
C ILE A 622 25.39 28.16 14.65
N PHE A 623 26.65 27.85 14.98
CA PHE A 623 27.01 26.60 15.67
C PHE A 623 26.37 26.51 17.07
N THR A 624 26.38 27.60 17.85
CA THR A 624 25.70 27.64 19.13
C THR A 624 24.19 27.44 18.97
N GLN A 625 23.59 28.06 17.94
CA GLN A 625 22.18 27.90 17.63
C GLN A 625 21.82 26.44 17.21
N MET A 626 22.72 25.73 16.51
CA MET A 626 22.59 24.30 16.19
C MET A 626 22.46 23.47 17.49
N LEU A 627 23.35 23.72 18.44
CA LEU A 627 23.35 23.02 19.74
C LEU A 627 22.11 23.35 20.59
N GLU A 628 21.70 24.63 20.63
CA GLU A 628 20.48 25.07 21.34
C GLU A 628 19.20 24.45 20.79
N GLN A 629 19.17 24.11 19.50
CA GLN A 629 18.04 23.42 18.86
C GLN A 629 18.11 21.90 18.99
N GLY A 630 19.11 21.37 19.69
CA GLY A 630 19.28 19.92 19.88
C GLY A 630 19.76 19.17 18.63
N VAL A 631 20.21 19.89 17.58
CA VAL A 631 20.78 19.25 16.39
C VAL A 631 22.23 18.88 16.67
N LYS A 632 22.54 17.60 16.63
CA LYS A 632 23.90 17.10 16.89
C LYS A 632 24.83 17.44 15.72
N PRO A 633 26.03 18.02 15.98
CA PRO A 633 27.01 18.25 14.92
C PRO A 633 27.58 16.92 14.39
N ASP A 634 27.67 16.80 13.08
CA ASP A 634 28.36 15.68 12.45
C ASP A 634 29.90 15.87 12.44
N TYR A 635 30.61 14.82 12.03
CA TYR A 635 32.06 14.89 11.89
C TYR A 635 32.50 16.01 10.93
N ILE A 636 31.73 16.26 9.87
CA ILE A 636 32.04 17.29 8.86
C ILE A 636 31.92 18.69 9.48
N THR A 637 30.84 18.95 10.23
CA THR A 637 30.66 20.23 10.96
C THR A 637 31.80 20.49 11.94
N LEU A 638 32.16 19.46 12.72
CA LEU A 638 33.28 19.57 13.69
C LEU A 638 34.60 19.80 12.98
N ASP A 639 34.88 19.10 11.88
CA ASP A 639 36.13 19.26 11.11
C ASP A 639 36.21 20.64 10.44
N VAL A 640 35.10 21.16 9.89
CA VAL A 640 35.00 22.52 9.34
C VAL A 640 35.31 23.57 10.42
N VAL A 641 34.70 23.47 11.59
CA VAL A 641 34.93 24.37 12.70
C VAL A 641 36.36 24.27 13.21
N ARG A 642 36.94 23.07 13.33
CA ARG A 642 38.32 22.81 13.76
C ARG A 642 39.34 23.36 12.78
N ASN A 643 39.20 23.04 11.48
CA ASN A 643 40.12 23.52 10.41
C ASN A 643 40.07 25.04 10.25
N ALA A 644 38.92 25.61 10.48
CA ALA A 644 38.70 27.01 10.47
C ALA A 644 39.49 27.73 11.58
N ARG A 645 39.61 27.17 12.77
CA ARG A 645 40.35 27.70 13.91
C ARG A 645 41.87 27.59 13.74
N LEU A 646 42.34 26.49 13.20
CA LEU A 646 43.78 26.30 12.92
C LEU A 646 44.34 27.40 11.99
N LYS A 647 43.48 28.00 11.16
CA LYS A 647 43.85 29.13 10.29
C LYS A 647 43.88 30.50 10.95
N LYS A 648 43.33 30.66 12.17
CA LYS A 648 43.22 31.91 12.91
C LYS A 648 43.88 31.79 14.29
N SER A 649 45.18 31.64 14.35
CA SER A 649 45.94 31.68 15.61
C SER A 649 45.94 33.11 16.22
N ASN A 650 45.00 33.40 17.13
CA ASN A 650 45.09 34.50 18.11
C ASN A 650 44.53 34.03 19.47
N ARG A 651 45.33 34.30 20.53
CA ARG A 651 45.37 33.66 21.84
C ARG A 651 44.20 33.90 22.82
N ASP A 652 43.20 34.72 22.54
CA ASP A 652 42.26 35.15 23.59
C ASP A 652 40.90 34.43 23.65
N ASP A 653 40.56 33.59 22.69
CA ASP A 653 39.32 32.80 22.68
C ASP A 653 39.52 31.30 23.05
N GLU A 654 40.74 30.89 23.34
CA GLU A 654 41.14 29.50 23.60
C GLU A 654 40.46 28.88 24.83
N THR A 655 40.26 29.68 25.89
CA THR A 655 39.83 29.18 27.20
C THR A 655 38.34 28.82 27.27
N ARG A 656 37.49 29.47 26.50
CA ARG A 656 36.04 29.23 26.55
C ARG A 656 35.64 28.04 25.68
N PHE A 657 36.49 27.68 24.73
CA PHE A 657 36.26 26.57 23.80
C PHE A 657 36.96 25.27 24.20
N LEU A 658 38.03 25.33 24.93
CA LEU A 658 38.58 24.16 25.61
C LEU A 658 37.57 23.54 26.58
N TYR A 659 36.67 24.34 27.14
CA TYR A 659 35.55 23.84 27.95
C TYR A 659 34.46 23.12 27.10
N LEU A 660 34.23 23.55 25.88
CA LEU A 660 33.26 22.91 24.97
C LEU A 660 33.86 21.68 24.26
N GLU A 661 35.15 21.73 23.92
CA GLU A 661 35.89 20.55 23.41
C GLU A 661 35.97 19.46 24.46
N SER A 662 36.32 19.84 25.72
CA SER A 662 36.29 18.92 26.86
C SER A 662 34.89 18.33 27.09
N ALA A 663 33.83 19.14 27.00
CA ALA A 663 32.46 18.65 27.18
C ALA A 663 32.00 17.77 26.02
N ILE A 664 32.47 18.00 24.80
CA ILE A 664 32.17 17.16 23.62
C ILE A 664 33.05 15.91 23.60
N GLU A 665 34.32 16.03 23.92
CA GLU A 665 35.22 14.88 24.14
C GLU A 665 34.73 14.02 25.31
N ASP A 666 34.28 14.60 26.41
CA ASP A 666 33.68 13.89 27.54
C ASP A 666 32.37 13.18 27.12
N GLN A 667 31.57 13.77 26.25
CA GLN A 667 30.35 13.10 25.72
C GLN A 667 30.69 11.98 24.69
N ILE A 668 31.71 12.18 23.85
CA ILE A 668 32.18 11.15 22.90
C ILE A 668 32.89 10.03 23.67
N VAL A 669 33.72 10.37 24.68
CA VAL A 669 34.38 9.37 25.52
C VAL A 669 33.36 8.64 26.38
N THR A 670 32.35 9.33 26.93
CA THR A 670 31.28 8.67 27.70
C THR A 670 30.40 7.81 26.81
N ALA A 671 30.13 8.21 25.54
CA ALA A 671 29.42 7.38 24.58
C ALA A 671 30.27 6.17 24.14
N ALA A 672 31.56 6.37 23.89
CA ALA A 672 32.50 5.29 23.55
C ALA A 672 32.74 4.33 24.75
N GLU A 673 32.78 4.84 25.96
CA GLU A 673 32.86 4.04 27.20
C GLU A 673 31.56 3.28 27.46
N ARG A 674 30.38 3.88 27.19
CA ARG A 674 29.10 3.18 27.24
C ARG A 674 28.99 2.09 26.15
N CYS A 675 29.48 2.34 24.93
CA CYS A 675 29.57 1.31 23.90
C CYS A 675 30.54 0.19 24.26
N ARG A 676 31.69 0.53 24.88
CA ARG A 676 32.69 -0.41 25.35
C ARG A 676 32.18 -1.29 26.51
N THR A 677 31.53 -0.70 27.50
CA THR A 677 30.89 -1.45 28.60
C THR A 677 29.73 -2.29 28.13
N LYS A 678 28.94 -1.83 27.14
CA LYS A 678 27.90 -2.64 26.50
C LYS A 678 28.51 -3.81 25.72
N PHE A 679 29.60 -3.58 24.98
CA PHE A 679 30.30 -4.62 24.24
C PHE A 679 30.99 -5.64 25.18
N ASP A 680 31.64 -5.18 26.25
CA ASP A 680 32.26 -6.06 27.25
C ASP A 680 31.20 -6.88 28.02
N ALA A 681 30.01 -6.32 28.30
CA ALA A 681 28.87 -7.02 28.87
C ALA A 681 28.28 -8.06 27.89
N LEU A 682 28.23 -7.74 26.60
CA LEU A 682 27.79 -8.70 25.56
C LEU A 682 28.81 -9.82 25.36
N CYS A 683 30.11 -9.53 25.38
CA CYS A 683 31.17 -10.52 25.32
C CYS A 683 31.15 -11.47 26.54
N ALA A 684 30.97 -10.92 27.76
CA ALA A 684 30.83 -11.72 28.97
C ALA A 684 29.56 -12.60 28.93
N TYR A 685 28.47 -12.10 28.36
CA TYR A 685 27.24 -12.87 28.14
C TYR A 685 27.44 -13.99 27.13
N LEU A 686 28.15 -13.74 26.04
CA LEU A 686 28.46 -14.75 25.02
C LEU A 686 29.43 -15.82 25.56
N GLU A 687 30.38 -15.42 26.41
CA GLU A 687 31.29 -16.35 27.12
C GLU A 687 30.51 -17.23 28.10
N ASP A 688 29.57 -16.70 28.87
CA ASP A 688 28.69 -17.43 29.76
C ASP A 688 27.72 -18.37 28.99
N CYS A 689 27.29 -17.99 27.78
CA CYS A 689 26.45 -18.84 26.92
C CYS A 689 27.23 -19.99 26.25
N VAL A 690 28.52 -19.80 25.95
CA VAL A 690 29.38 -20.81 25.31
C VAL A 690 29.83 -21.90 26.32
N PHE A 691 29.89 -21.58 27.63
CA PHE A 691 30.30 -22.50 28.68
C PHE A 691 29.18 -23.09 29.53
N ALA A 692 27.90 -22.81 29.23
CA ALA A 692 26.76 -23.40 29.93
C ALA A 692 26.41 -24.78 29.36
N ASP A 693 26.38 -25.74 30.24
CA ASP A 693 26.07 -27.16 30.12
C ASP A 693 24.84 -27.48 29.23
N PRO A 694 24.88 -28.55 28.41
CA PRO A 694 23.84 -28.92 27.43
C PRO A 694 22.52 -29.46 28.00
N THR A 695 22.25 -29.30 29.29
CA THR A 695 21.00 -29.77 29.95
C THR A 695 20.04 -28.64 30.29
N GLY A 696 19.62 -27.93 29.30
CA GLY A 696 18.40 -27.12 29.19
C GLY A 696 17.59 -26.76 30.46
N SER A 697 17.98 -25.69 31.17
CA SER A 697 17.01 -24.90 31.96
C SER A 697 17.41 -23.44 32.00
N PHE A 698 16.80 -22.66 31.14
CA PHE A 698 16.94 -21.20 31.10
C PHE A 698 16.29 -20.59 32.35
N LYS A 699 17.06 -19.91 33.16
CA LYS A 699 16.57 -18.97 34.19
C LYS A 699 16.75 -17.54 33.68
N GLY A 700 15.67 -16.98 33.12
CA GLY A 700 15.59 -15.58 32.61
C GLY A 700 15.64 -14.50 33.70
N LEU A 701 16.08 -14.79 34.93
CA LEU A 701 16.08 -13.84 36.06
C LEU A 701 17.45 -13.21 36.37
N CYS A 702 18.51 -13.52 35.60
CA CYS A 702 19.84 -12.98 35.88
C CYS A 702 20.22 -11.71 35.08
N LEU A 703 19.51 -11.41 33.97
CA LEU A 703 19.84 -10.26 33.13
C LEU A 703 19.43 -8.94 33.76
N GLU A 704 18.20 -8.85 34.29
CA GLU A 704 17.67 -7.62 34.91
C GLU A 704 18.52 -7.16 36.10
N LYS A 705 18.99 -8.08 36.94
CA LYS A 705 19.80 -7.73 38.10
C LYS A 705 21.20 -7.23 37.78
N ARG A 706 21.85 -7.71 36.72
CA ARG A 706 23.20 -7.25 36.33
C ARG A 706 23.21 -5.97 35.51
N VAL A 707 22.13 -5.71 34.77
CA VAL A 707 21.92 -4.44 34.05
C VAL A 707 21.61 -3.32 35.04
N GLU A 708 20.82 -3.59 36.09
CA GLU A 708 20.57 -2.66 37.20
C GLU A 708 21.84 -2.42 38.05
N GLU A 709 22.68 -3.42 38.28
CA GLU A 709 23.98 -3.27 38.98
C GLU A 709 25.03 -2.47 38.18
N ALA A 710 24.88 -2.41 36.84
CA ALA A 710 25.69 -1.58 35.95
C ALA A 710 25.17 -0.12 35.79
N GLY A 711 24.06 0.23 36.47
CA GLY A 711 23.50 1.57 36.47
C GLY A 711 22.81 1.98 35.18
N CYS A 712 22.39 1.03 34.35
CA CYS A 712 21.63 1.27 33.13
C CYS A 712 20.17 0.76 33.31
N SER A 713 19.20 1.55 32.88
CA SER A 713 17.81 1.05 32.81
C SER A 713 17.65 0.05 31.64
N PRO A 714 16.75 -0.96 31.74
CA PRO A 714 16.49 -1.90 30.67
C PRO A 714 16.11 -1.23 29.34
N ASP A 715 15.55 -0.03 29.39
CA ASP A 715 15.08 0.72 28.22
C ASP A 715 16.23 1.42 27.44
N GLU A 716 17.38 1.67 28.10
CA GLU A 716 18.54 2.32 27.45
C GLU A 716 19.43 1.37 26.64
N VAL A 717 19.32 0.05 26.86
CA VAL A 717 20.12 -0.96 26.16
C VAL A 717 19.60 -1.23 24.75
N MET A 718 18.32 -0.87 24.46
CA MET A 718 17.64 -1.20 23.21
C MET A 718 17.56 -0.05 22.18
N CYS A 719 18.08 1.16 22.46
CA CYS A 719 17.81 2.34 21.64
C CYS A 719 18.93 2.82 20.68
N ASP A 720 20.08 2.17 20.57
CA ASP A 720 21.17 2.64 19.70
C ASP A 720 21.48 1.68 18.53
N SER A 721 20.58 1.60 17.52
CA SER A 721 20.82 0.90 16.26
C SER A 721 21.26 1.80 15.09
N GLU A 722 21.82 2.99 15.34
CA GLU A 722 22.29 3.93 14.29
C GLU A 722 23.82 4.03 14.14
N LEU A 723 24.56 2.91 14.25
CA LEU A 723 26.00 2.92 13.90
C LEU A 723 26.36 1.69 13.07
N GLN A 724 25.98 1.70 11.78
CA GLN A 724 26.54 0.78 10.80
C GLN A 724 27.08 1.54 9.59
N SER A 725 28.35 1.90 9.63
CA SER A 725 29.20 1.94 8.46
C SER A 725 30.55 1.27 8.81
N PRO A 726 31.03 0.30 7.99
CA PRO A 726 32.27 -0.41 8.32
C PRO A 726 33.49 0.47 8.00
N VAL A 727 34.14 0.98 9.03
CA VAL A 727 35.49 1.57 8.91
C VAL A 727 36.50 0.43 8.69
N LYS A 728 37.03 0.31 7.48
CA LYS A 728 38.20 -0.54 7.20
C LYS A 728 39.39 0.03 7.96
N TRP A 729 39.84 -0.67 8.99
CA TRP A 729 41.13 -0.45 9.61
C TRP A 729 42.24 -1.03 8.71
N LYS A 730 43.19 -0.19 8.31
CA LYS A 730 44.56 -0.60 8.00
C LYS A 730 45.44 -0.32 9.23
#